data_c4e94d79edc43082a34cd76e30c2a81d
#
_entry.id   c4e94d79edc43082a34cd76e30c2a81d
#
_cell.length_a   1.000
_cell.length_b   1.000
_cell.length_c   1.000
_cell.angle_alpha   90.00
_cell.angle_beta   90.00
_cell.angle_gamma   90.00
#
_symmetry.space_group_name_H-M   'P 1'
#
loop_
_entity.id
_entity.type
_entity.pdbx_description
1 polymer ?
#
loop_
_entity_poly.entity_id
_entity_poly.type
_entity_poly.pdbx_seq_one_letter_code
_entity_poly.pdbx_strand_id
1 'polypeptide(L)'
;GMPNREKIGVKTIGRLAEALRKGGHQVSAFEGDKDLIQKLEDFMPRVVHGERPGMVFNVSYGLQGQARYTHVPSILEMVGIPYVASGPMGHSLSLDKVVTKMILRQNGLPTPDFTVLHAPDAPIPDLHYPMIVKPRNESVSFGLKVVQDEEELRAAAQVIFDEYSQPVLVEQYIEGREINVGLLGNNPPEAFPPVQLDFGEGPAVYSYEDKTGRSGRSIGHLCPAPLGEDLTRRAQDIAIGAFQALGLHDCARVDMRLDGDGNLYILETNSLPSLGEHGSYLVGASHVGLDFTAFVNRLVEVACARYFGTPEPPVLDARRVDTRSHAVSFVTQRRETMERRLREWVALSSPTSDPVGIQQAVSRAGEIFDEVGMKAVGTHTDAPHAYTWETRAGLEGGTLLVAHLDVPAMASALHQPFRRDPEWLYGEGVGTSRASLVMIEFALRSLRSIRRLRRLPLGVLLYADEGRDARDSAETIRAAAGRAKRVIVLRPGLPGEGTILKRRGNRRLHLRVGGEAVSLGRAGRRPGVLRWTWDRLEAISQLGSARRRLSVSVLAMQTERHPMRLPHRVSSTLLMAYPDAKTADQTEERIRTLLGKRGPRWELIREADRPPMRERPINSRLHSALAGVAEEHGLKLNKDSSAWASVAGLVPAKTACVCGFGPTTRDRGTPQEAVSRIALVQHTLILADFLARQLEKR
;
A
#
# COMPACT_ATOMS: atom_id res chain seq x y z
N GLY A 1 -13.15 41.28 17.77
CA GLY A 1 -12.34 40.76 16.67
C GLY A 1 -13.01 41.09 15.33
N MET A 2 -12.23 41.16 14.25
CA MET A 2 -12.83 41.35 12.92
C MET A 2 -13.71 40.13 12.58
N PRO A 3 -14.89 40.32 11.98
CA PRO A 3 -15.76 39.25 11.54
C PRO A 3 -15.07 38.44 10.42
N ASN A 4 -15.31 37.14 10.38
CA ASN A 4 -14.77 36.30 9.33
C ASN A 4 -15.41 36.67 7.97
N ARG A 5 -14.55 36.82 6.96
CA ARG A 5 -14.96 37.12 5.57
C ARG A 5 -15.21 35.81 4.77
N GLU A 6 -14.72 34.69 5.26
CA GLU A 6 -14.93 33.40 4.62
C GLU A 6 -16.32 32.83 4.92
N LYS A 7 -16.98 32.34 3.90
CA LYS A 7 -18.27 31.67 4.01
C LYS A 7 -18.32 30.46 3.10
N ILE A 8 -18.88 29.39 3.62
CA ILE A 8 -19.21 28.24 2.77
C ILE A 8 -20.55 28.49 2.09
N GLY A 9 -20.62 28.21 0.80
CA GLY A 9 -21.85 28.40 0.02
C GLY A 9 -22.92 27.37 0.38
N VAL A 10 -24.19 27.80 0.43
CA VAL A 10 -25.35 26.93 0.70
C VAL A 10 -25.42 25.74 -0.27
N LYS A 11 -25.05 25.95 -1.53
CA LYS A 11 -24.94 24.86 -2.53
C LYS A 11 -23.95 23.78 -2.11
N THR A 12 -22.79 24.16 -1.58
CA THR A 12 -21.77 23.21 -1.11
C THR A 12 -22.28 22.41 0.09
N ILE A 13 -22.95 23.07 1.05
CA ILE A 13 -23.59 22.39 2.20
C ILE A 13 -24.65 21.40 1.73
N GLY A 14 -25.50 21.79 0.77
CA GLY A 14 -26.51 20.90 0.18
C GLY A 14 -25.88 19.67 -0.47
N ARG A 15 -24.81 19.82 -1.26
CA ARG A 15 -24.07 18.71 -1.89
C ARG A 15 -23.44 17.78 -0.86
N LEU A 16 -22.85 18.33 0.20
CA LEU A 16 -22.28 17.53 1.30
C LEU A 16 -23.33 16.71 2.00
N ALA A 17 -24.46 17.35 2.36
CA ALA A 17 -25.57 16.65 3.02
C ALA A 17 -26.16 15.55 2.13
N GLU A 18 -26.28 15.76 0.83
CA GLU A 18 -26.74 14.75 -0.13
C GLU A 18 -25.76 13.59 -0.25
N ALA A 19 -24.45 13.88 -0.36
CA ALA A 19 -23.40 12.88 -0.44
C ALA A 19 -23.37 11.98 0.81
N LEU A 20 -23.53 12.57 2.00
CA LEU A 20 -23.61 11.83 3.26
C LEU A 20 -24.90 10.98 3.34
N ARG A 21 -26.05 11.50 2.89
CA ARG A 21 -27.30 10.71 2.82
C ARG A 21 -27.18 9.52 1.87
N LYS A 22 -26.53 9.70 0.72
CA LYS A 22 -26.21 8.60 -0.21
C LYS A 22 -25.31 7.55 0.43
N GLY A 23 -24.45 7.95 1.37
CA GLY A 23 -23.65 7.04 2.21
C GLY A 23 -24.44 6.33 3.31
N GLY A 24 -25.74 6.56 3.42
CA GLY A 24 -26.60 5.93 4.42
C GLY A 24 -26.67 6.64 5.77
N HIS A 25 -26.17 7.88 5.85
CA HIS A 25 -26.21 8.66 7.08
C HIS A 25 -27.48 9.48 7.22
N GLN A 26 -27.96 9.63 8.47
CA GLN A 26 -28.96 10.64 8.81
C GLN A 26 -28.23 11.97 9.00
N VAL A 27 -28.63 13.01 8.25
CA VAL A 27 -27.87 14.25 8.15
C VAL A 27 -28.72 15.47 8.43
N SER A 28 -28.24 16.34 9.33
CA SER A 28 -28.74 17.71 9.56
C SER A 28 -27.58 18.68 9.46
N ALA A 29 -27.87 19.89 8.95
CA ALA A 29 -26.90 20.96 8.84
C ALA A 29 -27.20 22.06 9.89
N PHE A 30 -26.19 22.49 10.61
CA PHE A 30 -26.27 23.50 11.64
C PHE A 30 -25.25 24.62 11.39
N GLU A 31 -25.61 25.85 11.77
CA GLU A 31 -24.63 26.94 11.90
C GLU A 31 -23.73 26.69 13.12
N GLY A 32 -22.43 26.97 12.94
CA GLY A 32 -21.44 26.90 14.03
C GLY A 32 -21.49 28.16 14.91
N ASP A 33 -22.65 28.46 15.46
CA ASP A 33 -22.93 29.62 16.31
C ASP A 33 -22.99 29.27 17.81
N LYS A 34 -23.43 30.22 18.63
CA LYS A 34 -23.53 30.07 20.09
C LYS A 34 -24.52 28.96 20.53
N ASP A 35 -25.48 28.62 19.68
CA ASP A 35 -26.55 27.65 20.00
C ASP A 35 -26.18 26.23 19.51
N LEU A 36 -24.94 26.04 19.01
CA LEU A 36 -24.48 24.75 18.43
C LEU A 36 -24.60 23.59 19.42
N ILE A 37 -24.23 23.80 20.70
CA ILE A 37 -24.27 22.73 21.71
C ILE A 37 -25.70 22.21 21.88
N GLN A 38 -26.67 23.09 22.04
CA GLN A 38 -28.08 22.71 22.20
C GLN A 38 -28.60 21.97 20.96
N LYS A 39 -28.26 22.44 19.74
CA LYS A 39 -28.64 21.79 18.50
C LYS A 39 -28.05 20.37 18.37
N LEU A 40 -26.81 20.19 18.86
CA LEU A 40 -26.16 18.88 18.87
C LEU A 40 -26.78 17.94 19.91
N GLU A 41 -27.09 18.41 21.10
CA GLU A 41 -27.78 17.63 22.16
C GLU A 41 -29.14 17.12 21.68
N ASP A 42 -29.89 17.96 20.93
CA ASP A 42 -31.20 17.60 20.40
C ASP A 42 -31.13 16.58 19.25
N PHE A 43 -30.06 16.60 18.46
CA PHE A 43 -29.93 15.78 17.27
C PHE A 43 -29.09 14.50 17.45
N MET A 44 -28.06 14.52 18.31
CA MET A 44 -27.12 13.41 18.43
C MET A 44 -27.76 12.18 19.08
N PRO A 45 -27.41 10.97 18.61
CA PRO A 45 -27.90 9.73 19.16
C PRO A 45 -27.53 9.57 20.65
N ARG A 46 -28.42 8.96 21.42
CA ARG A 46 -28.19 8.67 22.84
C ARG A 46 -27.42 7.37 23.01
N VAL A 47 -26.09 7.44 22.92
CA VAL A 47 -25.20 6.27 23.00
C VAL A 47 -25.40 5.48 24.29
N VAL A 48 -25.77 6.15 25.41
CA VAL A 48 -26.10 5.52 26.71
C VAL A 48 -27.29 4.54 26.59
N HIS A 49 -28.16 4.74 25.60
CA HIS A 49 -29.28 3.86 25.30
C HIS A 49 -28.97 2.82 24.20
N GLY A 50 -27.68 2.65 23.84
CA GLY A 50 -27.25 1.67 22.84
C GLY A 50 -27.36 2.13 21.39
N GLU A 51 -27.62 3.41 21.15
CA GLU A 51 -27.61 4.00 19.82
C GLU A 51 -26.15 4.16 19.32
N ARG A 52 -25.95 4.14 18.01
CA ARG A 52 -24.63 4.36 17.40
C ARG A 52 -24.21 5.81 17.59
N PRO A 53 -22.94 6.10 17.91
CA PRO A 53 -22.48 7.47 18.08
C PRO A 53 -22.64 8.28 16.78
N GLY A 54 -23.04 9.53 16.94
CA GLY A 54 -23.05 10.51 15.86
C GLY A 54 -21.67 11.13 15.66
N MET A 55 -21.52 11.88 14.57
CA MET A 55 -20.28 12.59 14.23
C MET A 55 -20.61 13.91 13.56
N VAL A 56 -19.81 14.94 13.82
CA VAL A 56 -19.91 16.24 13.13
C VAL A 56 -18.98 16.26 11.92
N PHE A 57 -19.50 16.53 10.73
CA PHE A 57 -18.69 16.86 9.58
C PHE A 57 -18.41 18.38 9.63
N ASN A 58 -17.24 18.74 10.20
CA ASN A 58 -16.90 20.14 10.41
C ASN A 58 -16.42 20.80 9.11
N VAL A 59 -17.13 21.88 8.69
CA VAL A 59 -16.76 22.74 7.57
C VAL A 59 -16.80 24.23 7.97
N SER A 60 -16.81 24.50 9.27
CA SER A 60 -16.90 25.85 9.81
C SER A 60 -15.54 26.55 9.78
N TYR A 61 -15.48 27.71 9.15
CA TYR A 61 -14.32 28.61 9.21
C TYR A 61 -14.34 29.51 10.45
N GLY A 62 -15.28 29.31 11.39
CA GLY A 62 -15.44 30.11 12.59
C GLY A 62 -16.06 31.49 12.34
N LEU A 63 -16.30 32.21 13.41
CA LEU A 63 -17.04 33.50 13.36
C LEU A 63 -16.12 34.72 13.27
N GLN A 64 -15.05 34.75 14.06
CA GLN A 64 -14.16 35.93 14.16
C GLN A 64 -12.83 35.56 14.86
N GLY A 65 -11.85 36.44 14.74
CA GLY A 65 -10.57 36.37 15.45
C GLY A 65 -9.50 35.56 14.73
N GLN A 66 -8.27 35.62 15.27
CA GLN A 66 -7.09 35.05 14.64
C GLN A 66 -7.09 33.53 14.60
N ALA A 67 -7.68 32.88 15.62
CA ALA A 67 -7.79 31.43 15.70
C ALA A 67 -9.21 30.92 15.37
N ARG A 68 -9.93 31.59 14.48
CA ARG A 68 -11.35 31.34 14.20
C ARG A 68 -11.68 29.91 13.78
N TYR A 69 -10.79 29.20 13.12
CA TYR A 69 -10.98 27.80 12.71
C TYR A 69 -11.06 26.82 13.90
N THR A 70 -10.61 27.27 15.07
CA THR A 70 -10.62 26.42 16.29
C THR A 70 -11.94 26.44 17.04
N HIS A 71 -12.86 27.37 16.76
CA HIS A 71 -14.07 27.58 17.57
C HIS A 71 -14.93 26.31 17.64
N VAL A 72 -15.34 25.79 16.49
CA VAL A 72 -16.19 24.60 16.44
C VAL A 72 -15.46 23.34 16.95
N PRO A 73 -14.24 23.01 16.49
CA PRO A 73 -13.51 21.87 17.04
C PRO A 73 -13.30 21.94 18.56
N SER A 74 -13.01 23.13 19.11
CA SER A 74 -12.84 23.28 20.57
C SER A 74 -14.13 23.01 21.34
N ILE A 75 -15.27 23.46 20.83
CA ILE A 75 -16.58 23.16 21.41
C ILE A 75 -16.83 21.63 21.38
N LEU A 76 -16.58 21.00 20.23
CA LEU A 76 -16.80 19.55 20.06
C LEU A 76 -15.89 18.71 20.96
N GLU A 77 -14.62 19.09 21.14
CA GLU A 77 -13.74 18.43 22.10
C GLU A 77 -14.21 18.63 23.55
N MET A 78 -14.64 19.84 23.91
CA MET A 78 -15.14 20.14 25.25
C MET A 78 -16.36 19.28 25.62
N VAL A 79 -17.26 19.01 24.65
CA VAL A 79 -18.47 18.20 24.88
C VAL A 79 -18.30 16.72 24.50
N GLY A 80 -17.11 16.31 24.02
CA GLY A 80 -16.81 14.92 23.68
C GLY A 80 -17.48 14.39 22.42
N ILE A 81 -17.84 15.25 21.46
CA ILE A 81 -18.48 14.86 20.20
C ILE A 81 -17.40 14.65 19.12
N PRO A 82 -17.35 13.47 18.49
CA PRO A 82 -16.44 13.18 17.38
C PRO A 82 -16.72 14.05 16.15
N TYR A 83 -15.67 14.38 15.40
CA TYR A 83 -15.78 15.21 14.20
C TYR A 83 -14.74 14.88 13.14
N VAL A 84 -15.03 15.24 11.91
CA VAL A 84 -14.14 15.15 10.74
C VAL A 84 -13.24 16.37 10.69
N ALA A 85 -12.00 16.19 10.24
CA ALA A 85 -10.94 17.19 10.07
C ALA A 85 -10.06 17.36 11.33
N SER A 86 -9.11 18.30 11.23
CA SER A 86 -8.10 18.55 12.26
C SER A 86 -8.69 19.11 13.56
N GLY A 87 -7.97 18.89 14.65
CA GLY A 87 -8.28 19.48 15.96
C GLY A 87 -7.90 20.96 16.07
N PRO A 88 -8.25 21.59 17.20
CA PRO A 88 -8.00 23.02 17.43
C PRO A 88 -6.54 23.42 17.21
N MET A 89 -5.60 22.60 17.68
CA MET A 89 -4.17 22.89 17.55
C MET A 89 -3.74 22.86 16.09
N GLY A 90 -4.08 21.82 15.32
CA GLY A 90 -3.73 21.71 13.90
C GLY A 90 -4.31 22.88 13.08
N HIS A 91 -5.57 23.24 13.32
CA HIS A 91 -6.19 24.39 12.67
C HIS A 91 -5.52 25.72 13.04
N SER A 92 -5.17 25.92 14.31
CA SER A 92 -4.49 27.14 14.77
C SER A 92 -3.11 27.29 14.14
N LEU A 93 -2.31 26.23 14.14
CA LEU A 93 -0.96 26.20 13.57
C LEU A 93 -0.98 26.46 12.06
N SER A 94 -1.93 25.84 11.33
CA SER A 94 -2.03 26.00 9.86
C SER A 94 -2.56 27.36 9.45
N LEU A 95 -3.42 27.99 10.24
CA LEU A 95 -3.97 29.32 9.92
C LEU A 95 -2.93 30.43 10.13
N ASP A 96 -2.03 30.28 11.10
CA ASP A 96 -0.94 31.21 11.37
C ASP A 96 0.26 30.90 10.45
N LYS A 97 0.37 31.66 9.37
CA LYS A 97 1.41 31.46 8.35
C LYS A 97 2.83 31.56 8.90
N VAL A 98 3.07 32.39 9.91
CA VAL A 98 4.38 32.58 10.52
C VAL A 98 4.74 31.34 11.33
N VAL A 99 3.83 30.88 12.21
CA VAL A 99 4.07 29.69 13.03
C VAL A 99 4.18 28.43 12.16
N THR A 100 3.34 28.31 11.13
CA THR A 100 3.46 27.23 10.12
C THR A 100 4.89 27.17 9.57
N LYS A 101 5.41 28.30 9.06
CA LYS A 101 6.76 28.36 8.47
C LYS A 101 7.88 28.04 9.46
N MET A 102 7.75 28.51 10.69
CA MET A 102 8.71 28.18 11.76
C MET A 102 8.74 26.67 12.03
N ILE A 103 7.58 26.03 12.12
CA ILE A 103 7.45 24.58 12.32
C ILE A 103 8.01 23.80 11.12
N LEU A 104 7.68 24.23 9.89
CA LEU A 104 8.20 23.61 8.68
C LEU A 104 9.74 23.64 8.64
N ARG A 105 10.36 24.79 8.89
CA ARG A 105 11.83 24.94 8.97
C ARG A 105 12.45 24.04 10.03
N GLN A 106 11.85 24.00 11.22
CA GLN A 106 12.34 23.15 12.32
C GLN A 106 12.32 21.66 11.97
N ASN A 107 11.40 21.25 11.08
CA ASN A 107 11.29 19.88 10.58
C ASN A 107 12.06 19.63 9.26
N GLY A 108 12.89 20.59 8.81
CA GLY A 108 13.68 20.46 7.58
C GLY A 108 12.84 20.51 6.30
N LEU A 109 11.61 21.04 6.36
CA LEU A 109 10.72 21.17 5.22
C LEU A 109 10.91 22.53 4.52
N PRO A 110 10.98 22.54 3.19
CA PRO A 110 11.29 23.73 2.43
C PRO A 110 10.11 24.72 2.43
N THR A 111 10.38 25.97 2.74
CA THR A 111 9.45 27.10 2.64
C THR A 111 10.23 28.35 2.26
N PRO A 112 9.63 29.33 1.54
CA PRO A 112 10.33 30.55 1.17
C PRO A 112 10.92 31.28 2.39
N ASP A 113 12.02 31.96 2.20
CA ASP A 113 12.56 32.84 3.22
C ASP A 113 11.57 33.96 3.54
N PHE A 114 11.49 34.31 4.82
CA PHE A 114 10.47 35.26 5.28
C PHE A 114 10.92 36.05 6.50
N THR A 115 10.27 37.19 6.67
CA THR A 115 10.32 38.00 7.87
C THR A 115 8.92 38.54 8.23
N VAL A 116 8.80 39.13 9.41
CA VAL A 116 7.54 39.66 9.92
C VAL A 116 7.72 41.15 10.31
N LEU A 117 6.93 42.00 9.71
CA LEU A 117 6.87 43.42 10.11
C LEU A 117 5.78 43.59 11.18
N HIS A 118 6.16 44.12 12.32
CA HIS A 118 5.24 44.41 13.45
C HIS A 118 4.78 45.84 13.50
N ALA A 119 5.39 46.74 12.70
CA ALA A 119 5.06 48.14 12.57
C ALA A 119 5.35 48.62 11.15
N PRO A 120 4.67 49.69 10.67
CA PRO A 120 4.87 50.24 9.31
C PRO A 120 6.29 50.72 9.03
N ASP A 121 6.98 51.19 10.07
CA ASP A 121 8.36 51.72 10.05
C ASP A 121 9.43 50.67 10.41
N ALA A 122 9.03 49.40 10.60
CA ALA A 122 9.96 48.34 10.89
C ALA A 122 11.06 48.21 9.82
N PRO A 123 12.28 47.77 10.18
CA PRO A 123 13.35 47.55 9.22
C PRO A 123 12.91 46.56 8.12
N ILE A 124 13.33 46.90 6.88
CA ILE A 124 13.05 46.03 5.73
C ILE A 124 13.93 44.76 5.84
N PRO A 125 13.38 43.61 5.48
CA PRO A 125 14.12 42.36 5.52
C PRO A 125 15.25 42.33 4.49
N ASP A 126 16.30 41.58 4.81
CA ASP A 126 17.36 41.25 3.87
C ASP A 126 16.90 40.10 2.95
N LEU A 127 15.91 40.40 2.12
CA LEU A 127 15.34 39.54 1.08
C LEU A 127 15.47 40.23 -0.27
N HIS A 128 15.41 39.46 -1.35
CA HIS A 128 15.53 40.03 -2.70
C HIS A 128 14.13 40.26 -3.32
N TYR A 129 14.00 41.38 -4.02
CA TYR A 129 12.80 41.62 -4.83
C TYR A 129 12.78 40.74 -6.09
N PRO A 130 11.60 40.32 -6.56
CA PRO A 130 10.29 40.64 -5.99
C PRO A 130 10.00 39.86 -4.68
N MET A 131 9.13 40.45 -3.85
CA MET A 131 8.68 39.84 -2.59
C MET A 131 7.15 39.69 -2.58
N ILE A 132 6.65 38.78 -1.72
CA ILE A 132 5.23 38.67 -1.42
C ILE A 132 4.94 39.30 -0.05
N VAL A 133 3.92 40.14 0.00
CA VAL A 133 3.41 40.75 1.21
C VAL A 133 1.99 40.27 1.46
N LYS A 134 1.70 39.79 2.67
CA LYS A 134 0.37 39.26 3.03
C LYS A 134 0.10 39.33 4.54
N PRO A 135 -1.19 39.37 4.97
CA PRO A 135 -1.54 39.30 6.39
C PRO A 135 -1.18 37.94 6.97
N ARG A 136 -0.80 37.91 8.25
CA ARG A 136 -0.36 36.71 8.96
C ARG A 136 -1.43 35.62 9.07
N ASN A 137 -2.67 35.99 9.41
CA ASN A 137 -3.74 35.05 9.78
C ASN A 137 -4.96 35.06 8.83
N GLU A 138 -4.80 35.61 7.63
CA GLU A 138 -5.86 35.60 6.61
C GLU A 138 -5.71 34.39 5.65
N SER A 139 -6.81 34.06 5.02
CA SER A 139 -6.93 32.98 4.04
C SER A 139 -7.45 33.52 2.70
N VAL A 140 -7.62 32.64 1.71
CA VAL A 140 -8.22 32.99 0.40
C VAL A 140 -7.49 34.13 -0.33
N SER A 141 -6.19 34.27 -0.12
CA SER A 141 -5.34 35.34 -0.71
C SER A 141 -5.78 36.76 -0.37
N PHE A 142 -6.53 37.02 0.71
CA PHE A 142 -6.84 38.34 1.17
C PHE A 142 -5.58 39.14 1.50
N GLY A 143 -5.46 40.35 0.96
CA GLY A 143 -4.35 41.25 1.24
C GLY A 143 -3.00 40.82 0.68
N LEU A 144 -2.94 39.80 -0.19
CA LEU A 144 -1.73 39.34 -0.83
C LEU A 144 -1.34 40.26 -1.97
N LYS A 145 -0.08 40.73 -1.99
CA LYS A 145 0.48 41.56 -3.06
C LYS A 145 1.93 41.13 -3.35
N VAL A 146 2.29 41.07 -4.65
CA VAL A 146 3.67 40.96 -5.09
C VAL A 146 4.22 42.38 -5.23
N VAL A 147 5.40 42.65 -4.70
CA VAL A 147 6.03 43.98 -4.65
C VAL A 147 7.42 43.92 -5.28
N GLN A 148 7.77 44.98 -6.02
CA GLN A 148 8.99 45.05 -6.81
C GLN A 148 10.10 45.89 -6.14
N ASP A 149 9.73 46.74 -5.20
CA ASP A 149 10.64 47.65 -4.50
C ASP A 149 10.14 47.99 -3.08
N GLU A 150 10.92 48.80 -2.37
CA GLU A 150 10.63 49.22 -1.00
C GLU A 150 9.35 50.07 -0.90
N GLU A 151 9.10 50.94 -1.87
CA GLU A 151 7.94 51.82 -1.86
C GLU A 151 6.65 51.01 -1.95
N GLU A 152 6.59 50.03 -2.88
CA GLU A 152 5.46 49.14 -3.01
C GLU A 152 5.29 48.24 -1.77
N LEU A 153 6.41 47.79 -1.15
CA LEU A 153 6.37 46.97 0.06
C LEU A 153 5.75 47.74 1.21
N ARG A 154 6.20 49.00 1.45
CA ARG A 154 5.68 49.82 2.53
C ARG A 154 4.21 50.19 2.31
N ALA A 155 3.84 50.51 1.08
CA ALA A 155 2.44 50.80 0.74
C ALA A 155 1.54 49.56 0.99
N ALA A 156 1.97 48.38 0.57
CA ALA A 156 1.23 47.13 0.80
C ALA A 156 1.16 46.77 2.31
N ALA A 157 2.25 46.95 3.04
CA ALA A 157 2.28 46.74 4.48
C ALA A 157 1.34 47.69 5.23
N GLN A 158 1.31 48.95 4.85
CA GLN A 158 0.40 49.92 5.46
C GLN A 158 -1.07 49.52 5.29
N VAL A 159 -1.47 49.10 4.10
CA VAL A 159 -2.83 48.58 3.86
C VAL A 159 -3.17 47.42 4.79
N ILE A 160 -2.23 46.49 5.03
CA ILE A 160 -2.46 45.36 5.92
C ILE A 160 -2.61 45.82 7.36
N PHE A 161 -1.80 46.76 7.84
CA PHE A 161 -1.93 47.31 9.19
C PHE A 161 -3.29 48.02 9.38
N ASP A 162 -3.70 48.80 8.40
CA ASP A 162 -4.93 49.63 8.47
C ASP A 162 -6.21 48.74 8.35
N GLU A 163 -6.24 47.83 7.37
CA GLU A 163 -7.45 47.08 7.08
C GLU A 163 -7.60 45.79 7.89
N TYR A 164 -6.48 45.12 8.23
CA TYR A 164 -6.50 43.82 8.89
C TYR A 164 -6.04 43.88 10.35
N SER A 165 -5.39 44.95 10.77
CA SER A 165 -4.84 45.08 12.14
C SER A 165 -3.97 43.87 12.56
N GLN A 166 -3.12 43.41 11.67
CA GLN A 166 -2.28 42.24 11.83
C GLN A 166 -0.82 42.53 11.50
N PRO A 167 0.14 41.79 12.05
CA PRO A 167 1.51 41.77 11.53
C PRO A 167 1.55 41.37 10.07
N VAL A 168 2.52 41.91 9.35
CA VAL A 168 2.70 41.68 7.92
C VAL A 168 3.76 40.61 7.71
N LEU A 169 3.40 39.55 7.04
CA LEU A 169 4.33 38.53 6.57
C LEU A 169 4.90 38.96 5.21
N VAL A 170 6.22 39.06 5.13
CA VAL A 170 6.97 39.34 3.91
C VAL A 170 7.77 38.09 3.55
N GLU A 171 7.63 37.59 2.33
CA GLU A 171 8.28 36.37 1.85
C GLU A 171 9.04 36.65 0.55
N GLN A 172 10.11 35.85 0.36
CA GLN A 172 10.73 35.73 -0.95
C GLN A 172 9.71 35.25 -1.97
N TYR A 173 9.54 35.95 -3.08
CA TYR A 173 8.73 35.46 -4.19
C TYR A 173 9.47 34.32 -4.91
N ILE A 174 8.85 33.18 -5.02
CA ILE A 174 9.37 32.05 -5.79
C ILE A 174 8.72 32.10 -7.17
N GLU A 175 9.51 32.40 -8.18
CA GLU A 175 9.07 32.31 -9.57
C GLU A 175 8.92 30.84 -10.00
N GLY A 176 7.84 30.51 -10.72
CA GLY A 176 7.63 29.16 -11.20
C GLY A 176 6.18 28.69 -11.17
N ARG A 177 5.98 27.38 -10.99
CA ARG A 177 4.67 26.72 -11.09
C ARG A 177 4.06 26.49 -9.71
N GLU A 178 2.75 26.61 -9.59
CA GLU A 178 2.02 26.30 -8.36
C GLU A 178 1.51 24.85 -8.38
N ILE A 179 1.90 24.09 -7.37
CA ILE A 179 1.64 22.66 -7.24
C ILE A 179 0.90 22.42 -5.93
N ASN A 180 -0.28 21.84 -6.01
CA ASN A 180 -1.11 21.53 -4.86
C ASN A 180 -1.16 20.02 -4.64
N VAL A 181 -0.96 19.56 -3.40
CA VAL A 181 -1.07 18.14 -3.04
C VAL A 181 -2.16 17.98 -1.98
N GLY A 182 -3.20 17.23 -2.33
CA GLY A 182 -4.25 16.83 -1.41
C GLY A 182 -3.83 15.64 -0.58
N LEU A 183 -4.26 15.59 0.67
CA LEU A 183 -3.97 14.55 1.65
C LEU A 183 -5.26 14.02 2.26
N LEU A 184 -5.37 12.71 2.40
CA LEU A 184 -6.53 12.04 2.99
C LEU A 184 -6.06 10.92 3.93
N GLY A 185 -6.60 10.85 5.12
CA GLY A 185 -6.24 9.82 6.10
C GLY A 185 -5.32 10.33 7.19
N ASN A 186 -4.78 9.40 7.99
CA ASN A 186 -3.95 9.74 9.15
C ASN A 186 -2.59 9.02 9.05
N ASN A 187 -2.10 8.19 9.72
CA ASN A 187 -0.76 7.66 9.92
C ASN A 187 -0.28 6.60 8.91
N PRO A 188 0.44 6.96 7.86
CA PRO A 188 0.56 8.25 7.21
C PRO A 188 -0.71 8.58 6.38
N PRO A 189 -0.99 9.86 6.07
CA PRO A 189 -2.06 10.19 5.13
C PRO A 189 -1.71 9.72 3.72
N GLU A 190 -2.72 9.48 2.91
CA GLU A 190 -2.61 9.24 1.48
C GLU A 190 -2.44 10.56 0.76
N ALA A 191 -1.37 10.72 -0.02
CA ALA A 191 -1.15 11.88 -0.86
C ALA A 191 -1.72 11.63 -2.26
N PHE A 192 -2.62 12.52 -2.70
CA PHE A 192 -3.15 12.49 -4.05
C PHE A 192 -2.07 12.88 -5.08
N PRO A 193 -2.27 12.58 -6.37
CA PRO A 193 -1.43 13.11 -7.42
C PRO A 193 -1.35 14.63 -7.33
N PRO A 194 -0.16 15.23 -7.48
CA PRO A 194 -0.02 16.68 -7.49
C PRO A 194 -0.88 17.31 -8.60
N VAL A 195 -1.48 18.44 -8.29
CA VAL A 195 -2.29 19.23 -9.21
C VAL A 195 -1.54 20.52 -9.49
N GLN A 196 -1.23 20.81 -10.75
CA GLN A 196 -0.68 22.10 -11.15
C GLN A 196 -1.80 23.07 -11.48
N LEU A 197 -1.69 24.31 -10.96
CA LEU A 197 -2.56 25.40 -11.39
C LEU A 197 -2.02 25.99 -12.69
N ASP A 198 -2.90 26.12 -13.69
CA ASP A 198 -2.59 26.73 -14.98
C ASP A 198 -3.24 28.10 -15.04
N PHE A 199 -2.40 29.13 -14.97
CA PHE A 199 -2.81 30.54 -14.96
C PHE A 199 -2.99 31.12 -16.36
N GLY A 200 -2.70 30.38 -17.43
CA GLY A 200 -2.68 30.89 -18.80
C GLY A 200 -1.68 32.05 -18.98
N GLU A 201 -2.05 33.08 -19.78
CA GLU A 201 -1.19 34.24 -20.07
C GLU A 201 -1.20 35.32 -18.97
N GLY A 202 -1.74 35.07 -17.79
CA GLY A 202 -1.83 36.03 -16.70
C GLY A 202 -0.73 35.90 -15.64
N PRO A 203 -0.72 36.78 -14.63
CA PRO A 203 0.18 36.69 -13.49
C PRO A 203 0.06 35.30 -12.82
N ALA A 204 1.18 34.66 -12.53
CA ALA A 204 1.21 33.32 -11.93
C ALA A 204 0.97 33.35 -10.42
N VAL A 205 -0.04 34.11 -9.96
CA VAL A 205 -0.46 34.24 -8.56
C VAL A 205 -1.96 34.04 -8.50
N TYR A 206 -2.41 33.14 -7.62
CA TYR A 206 -3.83 32.87 -7.41
C TYR A 206 -4.45 33.92 -6.49
N SER A 207 -5.01 34.95 -7.09
CA SER A 207 -5.55 36.09 -6.37
C SER A 207 -6.94 35.79 -5.75
N TYR A 208 -7.40 36.70 -4.88
CA TYR A 208 -8.77 36.65 -4.34
C TYR A 208 -9.83 36.78 -5.44
N GLU A 209 -9.59 37.65 -6.42
CA GLU A 209 -10.46 37.88 -7.57
C GLU A 209 -10.59 36.61 -8.42
N ASP A 210 -9.49 35.86 -8.61
CA ASP A 210 -9.50 34.56 -9.30
C ASP A 210 -10.34 33.54 -8.53
N LYS A 211 -10.11 33.43 -7.21
CA LYS A 211 -10.83 32.49 -6.33
C LYS A 211 -12.33 32.77 -6.25
N THR A 212 -12.73 33.99 -6.46
CA THR A 212 -14.16 34.41 -6.42
C THR A 212 -14.79 34.58 -7.80
N GLY A 213 -14.04 34.30 -8.88
CA GLY A 213 -14.50 34.47 -10.27
C GLY A 213 -14.68 35.93 -10.71
N ARG A 214 -14.19 36.88 -9.93
CA ARG A 214 -14.30 38.33 -10.22
C ARG A 214 -13.25 38.79 -11.23
N SER A 215 -12.14 38.08 -11.38
CA SER A 215 -11.09 38.42 -12.35
C SER A 215 -11.51 38.14 -13.80
N GLY A 216 -12.53 37.32 -14.01
CA GLY A 216 -12.91 36.81 -15.33
C GLY A 216 -11.93 35.77 -15.92
N ARG A 217 -10.87 35.41 -15.19
CA ARG A 217 -9.91 34.36 -15.59
C ARG A 217 -10.45 33.00 -15.22
N SER A 218 -10.18 32.02 -16.08
CA SER A 218 -10.40 30.62 -15.77
C SER A 218 -9.05 29.98 -15.44
N ILE A 219 -8.86 29.56 -14.19
CA ILE A 219 -7.65 28.86 -13.77
C ILE A 219 -7.82 27.38 -14.05
N GLY A 220 -6.96 26.85 -14.91
CA GLY A 220 -6.92 25.44 -15.25
C GLY A 220 -6.32 24.59 -14.14
N HIS A 221 -6.65 23.27 -14.14
CA HIS A 221 -6.08 22.29 -13.23
C HIS A 221 -5.54 21.12 -14.04
N LEU A 222 -4.22 20.92 -14.03
CA LEU A 222 -3.56 19.79 -14.65
C LEU A 222 -3.31 18.71 -13.58
N CYS A 223 -3.97 17.58 -13.72
CA CYS A 223 -3.84 16.45 -12.80
C CYS A 223 -3.69 15.11 -13.58
N PRO A 224 -2.64 14.32 -13.38
CA PRO A 224 -1.46 14.65 -12.57
C PRO A 224 -0.71 15.86 -13.16
N ALA A 225 -0.10 16.67 -12.30
CA ALA A 225 0.81 17.71 -12.74
C ALA A 225 1.92 17.11 -13.61
N PRO A 226 2.35 17.77 -14.71
CA PRO A 226 3.40 17.26 -15.60
C PRO A 226 4.79 17.38 -14.93
N LEU A 227 4.99 16.55 -13.91
CA LEU A 227 6.21 16.38 -13.14
C LEU A 227 6.78 15.00 -13.44
N GLY A 228 8.09 14.82 -13.45
CA GLY A 228 8.68 13.48 -13.49
C GLY A 228 8.36 12.68 -12.21
N GLU A 229 8.54 11.36 -12.24
CA GLU A 229 8.21 10.48 -11.09
C GLU A 229 8.90 10.91 -9.79
N ASP A 230 10.18 11.29 -9.85
CA ASP A 230 10.95 11.72 -8.68
C ASP A 230 10.43 13.00 -8.06
N LEU A 231 10.08 13.98 -8.89
CA LEU A 231 9.54 15.25 -8.41
C LEU A 231 8.11 15.11 -7.89
N THR A 232 7.30 14.26 -8.51
CA THR A 232 5.98 13.88 -8.02
C THR A 232 6.07 13.28 -6.62
N ARG A 233 6.95 12.30 -6.44
CA ARG A 233 7.19 11.66 -5.13
C ARG A 233 7.67 12.65 -4.10
N ARG A 234 8.63 13.49 -4.46
CA ARG A 234 9.17 14.53 -3.57
C ARG A 234 8.08 15.52 -3.13
N ALA A 235 7.19 15.94 -4.03
CA ALA A 235 6.06 16.80 -3.67
C ALA A 235 5.11 16.12 -2.66
N GLN A 236 4.80 14.84 -2.87
CA GLN A 236 3.97 14.06 -1.97
C GLN A 236 4.64 13.86 -0.59
N ASP A 237 5.93 13.55 -0.55
CA ASP A 237 6.67 13.35 0.70
C ASP A 237 6.76 14.65 1.52
N ILE A 238 7.00 15.79 0.86
CA ILE A 238 6.99 17.12 1.49
C ILE A 238 5.60 17.43 2.07
N ALA A 239 4.52 17.14 1.33
CA ALA A 239 3.16 17.37 1.79
C ALA A 239 2.80 16.49 3.00
N ILE A 240 3.18 15.21 2.99
CA ILE A 240 3.00 14.29 4.13
C ILE A 240 3.79 14.80 5.34
N GLY A 241 5.03 15.24 5.13
CA GLY A 241 5.86 15.80 6.19
C GLY A 241 5.21 17.04 6.84
N ALA A 242 4.65 17.94 6.05
CA ALA A 242 3.95 19.13 6.55
C ALA A 242 2.68 18.77 7.36
N PHE A 243 1.91 17.79 6.88
CA PHE A 243 0.74 17.26 7.58
C PHE A 243 1.09 16.73 8.97
N GLN A 244 2.15 15.94 9.04
CA GLN A 244 2.61 15.35 10.29
C GLN A 244 3.22 16.38 11.25
N ALA A 245 4.04 17.29 10.73
CA ALA A 245 4.69 18.36 11.53
C ALA A 245 3.68 19.29 12.19
N LEU A 246 2.55 19.57 11.53
CA LEU A 246 1.48 20.42 12.04
C LEU A 246 0.41 19.67 12.85
N GLY A 247 0.54 18.33 13.01
CA GLY A 247 -0.42 17.51 13.75
C GLY A 247 -1.81 17.54 13.14
N LEU A 248 -1.91 17.50 11.81
CA LEU A 248 -3.19 17.51 11.11
C LEU A 248 -3.86 16.15 11.12
N HIS A 249 -5.17 16.13 10.91
CA HIS A 249 -5.98 14.91 10.87
C HIS A 249 -6.94 14.90 9.70
N ASP A 250 -7.21 13.69 9.20
CA ASP A 250 -8.23 13.31 8.24
C ASP A 250 -8.03 13.88 6.85
N CYS A 251 -7.80 15.18 6.71
CA CYS A 251 -7.63 15.86 5.43
C CYS A 251 -6.75 17.10 5.52
N ALA A 252 -6.06 17.41 4.44
CA ALA A 252 -5.38 18.67 4.23
C ALA A 252 -5.06 18.89 2.74
N ARG A 253 -4.69 20.12 2.38
CA ARG A 253 -4.06 20.45 1.10
C ARG A 253 -2.82 21.29 1.37
N VAL A 254 -1.71 20.90 0.78
CA VAL A 254 -0.45 21.63 0.85
C VAL A 254 -0.21 22.30 -0.49
N ASP A 255 -0.09 23.62 -0.45
CA ASP A 255 0.12 24.45 -1.62
C ASP A 255 1.62 24.81 -1.69
N MET A 256 2.25 24.51 -2.82
CA MET A 256 3.70 24.65 -3.03
C MET A 256 4.01 25.44 -4.30
N ARG A 257 5.22 26.03 -4.32
CA ARG A 257 5.85 26.54 -5.53
C ARG A 257 6.98 25.65 -5.98
N LEU A 258 7.06 25.40 -7.26
CA LEU A 258 8.15 24.72 -7.93
C LEU A 258 8.92 25.74 -8.77
N ASP A 259 10.18 26.00 -8.43
CA ASP A 259 11.05 26.92 -9.16
C ASP A 259 11.62 26.33 -10.47
N GLY A 260 12.39 27.13 -11.20
CA GLY A 260 13.04 26.71 -12.44
C GLY A 260 14.13 25.64 -12.26
N ASP A 261 14.69 25.51 -11.08
CA ASP A 261 15.75 24.55 -10.73
C ASP A 261 15.18 23.23 -10.18
N GLY A 262 13.87 23.10 -10.07
CA GLY A 262 13.21 21.90 -9.58
C GLY A 262 13.10 21.84 -8.06
N ASN A 263 13.24 22.94 -7.34
CA ASN A 263 13.02 22.99 -5.91
C ASN A 263 11.57 23.31 -5.59
N LEU A 264 11.03 22.62 -4.58
CA LEU A 264 9.68 22.80 -4.08
C LEU A 264 9.71 23.62 -2.79
N TYR A 265 8.78 24.57 -2.64
CA TYR A 265 8.65 25.42 -1.45
C TYR A 265 7.20 25.45 -0.99
N ILE A 266 6.93 25.08 0.26
CA ILE A 266 5.59 25.14 0.87
C ILE A 266 5.20 26.59 1.09
N LEU A 267 4.09 27.00 0.48
CA LEU A 267 3.50 28.32 0.66
C LEU A 267 2.57 28.38 1.87
N GLU A 268 1.66 27.41 1.93
CA GLU A 268 0.68 27.27 3.00
C GLU A 268 0.16 25.82 3.10
N THR A 269 -0.42 25.51 4.25
CA THR A 269 -1.07 24.23 4.52
C THR A 269 -2.52 24.49 4.92
N ASN A 270 -3.45 23.98 4.14
CA ASN A 270 -4.88 24.17 4.36
C ASN A 270 -5.44 22.97 5.14
N SER A 271 -5.67 23.13 6.44
CA SER A 271 -6.22 22.12 7.35
C SER A 271 -7.73 21.89 7.17
N LEU A 272 -8.41 22.80 6.49
CA LEU A 272 -9.81 22.70 6.09
C LEU A 272 -9.92 23.10 4.61
N PRO A 273 -9.47 22.21 3.70
CA PRO A 273 -9.43 22.53 2.27
C PRO A 273 -10.83 22.69 1.69
N SER A 274 -10.97 23.61 0.74
CA SER A 274 -12.26 23.84 0.07
C SER A 274 -12.76 22.57 -0.62
N LEU A 275 -14.03 22.26 -0.41
CA LEU A 275 -14.79 21.20 -1.08
C LEU A 275 -15.63 21.72 -2.26
N GLY A 276 -15.22 22.85 -2.83
CA GLY A 276 -15.79 23.40 -4.06
C GLY A 276 -15.58 22.50 -5.27
N GLU A 277 -16.52 22.49 -6.19
CA GLU A 277 -16.62 21.54 -7.30
C GLU A 277 -15.37 21.47 -8.20
N HIS A 278 -14.71 22.60 -8.38
CA HIS A 278 -13.54 22.74 -9.25
C HIS A 278 -12.24 22.99 -8.45
N GLY A 279 -12.24 22.71 -7.15
CA GLY A 279 -11.04 22.89 -6.33
C GLY A 279 -9.98 21.80 -6.60
N SER A 280 -8.69 22.19 -6.56
CA SER A 280 -7.57 21.26 -6.79
C SER A 280 -7.59 20.02 -5.88
N TYR A 281 -8.16 20.13 -4.68
CA TYR A 281 -8.29 19.01 -3.75
C TYR A 281 -9.21 17.91 -4.29
N LEU A 282 -10.40 18.30 -4.81
CA LEU A 282 -11.33 17.36 -5.42
C LEU A 282 -10.85 16.84 -6.79
N VAL A 283 -10.12 17.67 -7.53
CA VAL A 283 -9.50 17.25 -8.81
C VAL A 283 -8.50 16.09 -8.52
N GLY A 284 -7.63 16.23 -7.53
CA GLY A 284 -6.72 15.18 -7.12
C GLY A 284 -7.45 13.92 -6.64
N ALA A 285 -8.52 14.06 -5.84
CA ALA A 285 -9.33 12.94 -5.35
C ALA A 285 -10.04 12.19 -6.50
N SER A 286 -10.60 12.92 -7.46
CA SER A 286 -11.30 12.33 -8.61
C SER A 286 -10.36 11.54 -9.51
N HIS A 287 -9.10 11.98 -9.63
CA HIS A 287 -8.09 11.28 -10.41
C HIS A 287 -7.77 9.87 -9.87
N VAL A 288 -7.93 9.67 -8.56
CA VAL A 288 -7.79 8.36 -7.90
C VAL A 288 -9.12 7.59 -7.77
N GLY A 289 -10.14 7.99 -8.54
CA GLY A 289 -11.41 7.29 -8.61
C GLY A 289 -12.40 7.62 -7.47
N LEU A 290 -12.13 8.66 -6.66
CA LEU A 290 -13.03 9.14 -5.64
C LEU A 290 -13.90 10.26 -6.21
N ASP A 291 -15.13 9.95 -6.63
CA ASP A 291 -16.10 10.98 -6.90
C ASP A 291 -16.46 11.74 -5.61
N PHE A 292 -17.19 12.83 -5.72
CA PHE A 292 -17.53 13.66 -4.57
C PHE A 292 -18.24 12.88 -3.45
N THR A 293 -19.16 11.98 -3.80
CA THR A 293 -19.91 11.17 -2.83
C THR A 293 -18.97 10.19 -2.12
N ALA A 294 -18.16 9.46 -2.88
CA ALA A 294 -17.18 8.53 -2.33
C ALA A 294 -16.14 9.24 -1.45
N PHE A 295 -15.66 10.40 -1.90
CA PHE A 295 -14.68 11.21 -1.17
C PHE A 295 -15.23 11.70 0.18
N VAL A 296 -16.42 12.28 0.21
CA VAL A 296 -17.07 12.77 1.44
C VAL A 296 -17.29 11.64 2.45
N ASN A 297 -17.80 10.49 1.99
CA ASN A 297 -17.98 9.34 2.86
C ASN A 297 -16.64 8.74 3.34
N ARG A 298 -15.61 8.81 2.51
CA ARG A 298 -14.26 8.38 2.90
C ARG A 298 -13.67 9.24 4.02
N LEU A 299 -13.92 10.55 4.02
CA LEU A 299 -13.55 11.43 5.13
C LEU A 299 -14.21 11.01 6.45
N VAL A 300 -15.50 10.66 6.41
CA VAL A 300 -16.22 10.13 7.59
C VAL A 300 -15.59 8.81 8.08
N GLU A 301 -15.29 7.88 7.17
CA GLU A 301 -14.65 6.61 7.52
C GLU A 301 -13.28 6.81 8.20
N VAL A 302 -12.47 7.73 7.67
CA VAL A 302 -11.15 8.06 8.22
C VAL A 302 -11.27 8.64 9.63
N ALA A 303 -12.20 9.58 9.84
CA ALA A 303 -12.46 10.15 11.15
C ALA A 303 -13.04 9.10 12.12
N CYS A 304 -13.98 8.25 11.67
CA CYS A 304 -14.49 7.14 12.47
C CYS A 304 -13.37 6.21 12.92
N ALA A 305 -12.43 5.87 12.04
CA ALA A 305 -11.30 5.03 12.40
C ALA A 305 -10.39 5.68 13.45
N ARG A 306 -10.27 7.02 13.43
CA ARG A 306 -9.50 7.78 14.41
C ARG A 306 -10.14 7.79 15.81
N TYR A 307 -11.47 7.96 15.89
CA TYR A 307 -12.16 8.06 17.20
C TYR A 307 -12.54 6.71 17.79
N PHE A 308 -13.01 5.78 16.97
CA PHE A 308 -13.62 4.54 17.43
C PHE A 308 -12.75 3.31 17.17
N GLY A 309 -11.55 3.54 16.62
CA GLY A 309 -10.79 2.44 16.04
C GLY A 309 -11.50 1.88 14.81
N THR A 310 -11.04 0.73 14.33
CA THR A 310 -11.80 -0.04 13.35
C THR A 310 -12.92 -0.74 14.12
N PRO A 311 -14.19 -0.41 13.92
CA PRO A 311 -15.26 -1.06 14.67
C PRO A 311 -15.19 -2.56 14.43
N GLU A 312 -15.14 -3.36 15.51
CA GLU A 312 -15.56 -4.73 15.38
C GLU A 312 -17.01 -4.70 14.89
N PRO A 313 -17.36 -5.42 13.82
CA PRO A 313 -18.73 -5.41 13.35
C PRO A 313 -19.63 -5.88 14.49
N PRO A 314 -20.83 -5.29 14.64
CA PRO A 314 -21.80 -5.76 15.60
C PRO A 314 -22.00 -7.26 15.37
N VAL A 315 -22.05 -8.03 16.45
CA VAL A 315 -22.38 -9.46 16.39
C VAL A 315 -23.81 -9.56 15.91
N LEU A 316 -23.98 -9.60 14.59
CA LEU A 316 -25.29 -9.75 13.97
C LEU A 316 -25.80 -11.18 14.24
N ASP A 317 -27.11 -11.30 14.47
CA ASP A 317 -27.74 -12.61 14.62
C ASP A 317 -27.49 -13.42 13.34
N ALA A 318 -26.65 -14.45 13.43
CA ALA A 318 -26.17 -15.25 12.31
C ALA A 318 -27.27 -15.88 11.43
N ARG A 319 -28.53 -15.85 11.91
CA ARG A 319 -29.72 -16.39 11.20
C ARG A 319 -30.32 -15.42 10.19
N ARG A 320 -29.97 -14.11 10.24
CA ARG A 320 -30.57 -13.04 9.43
C ARG A 320 -29.60 -12.29 8.52
N VAL A 321 -28.33 -12.65 8.52
CA VAL A 321 -27.33 -11.91 7.76
C VAL A 321 -27.12 -12.58 6.40
N ASP A 322 -27.36 -11.83 5.34
CA ASP A 322 -26.84 -12.20 4.03
C ASP A 322 -25.30 -12.16 4.07
N THR A 323 -24.70 -13.34 3.94
CA THR A 323 -23.26 -13.54 4.08
C THR A 323 -22.45 -12.72 3.07
N ARG A 324 -23.01 -12.52 1.87
CA ARG A 324 -22.39 -11.74 0.81
C ARG A 324 -22.34 -10.26 1.19
N SER A 325 -23.48 -9.66 1.53
CA SER A 325 -23.58 -8.26 1.95
C SER A 325 -22.68 -7.98 3.17
N HIS A 326 -22.62 -8.96 4.10
CA HIS A 326 -21.71 -8.86 5.24
C HIS A 326 -20.23 -8.87 4.81
N ALA A 327 -19.82 -9.78 3.94
CA ALA A 327 -18.43 -9.86 3.47
C ALA A 327 -18.02 -8.57 2.75
N VAL A 328 -18.91 -8.04 1.89
CA VAL A 328 -18.69 -6.74 1.21
C VAL A 328 -18.48 -5.63 2.24
N SER A 329 -19.42 -5.46 3.13
CA SER A 329 -19.37 -4.41 4.16
C SER A 329 -18.14 -4.55 5.06
N PHE A 330 -17.83 -5.77 5.53
CA PHE A 330 -16.71 -6.04 6.41
C PHE A 330 -15.36 -5.68 5.77
N VAL A 331 -15.10 -6.16 4.57
CA VAL A 331 -13.80 -5.98 3.89
C VAL A 331 -13.64 -4.53 3.42
N THR A 332 -14.69 -3.95 2.82
CA THR A 332 -14.65 -2.58 2.30
C THR A 332 -14.40 -1.54 3.40
N GLN A 333 -15.07 -1.70 4.55
CA GLN A 333 -14.91 -0.79 5.70
C GLN A 333 -13.53 -0.91 6.39
N ARG A 334 -12.72 -1.93 6.04
CA ARG A 334 -11.43 -2.20 6.69
C ARG A 334 -10.22 -2.02 5.78
N ARG A 335 -10.39 -1.36 4.66
CA ARG A 335 -9.29 -1.09 3.71
C ARG A 335 -8.06 -0.49 4.42
N GLU A 336 -8.24 0.55 5.22
CA GLU A 336 -7.14 1.18 5.97
C GLU A 336 -6.47 0.21 6.96
N THR A 337 -7.27 -0.63 7.60
CA THR A 337 -6.73 -1.64 8.52
C THR A 337 -5.94 -2.70 7.78
N MET A 338 -6.39 -3.10 6.58
CA MET A 338 -5.66 -4.02 5.72
C MET A 338 -4.31 -3.44 5.28
N GLU A 339 -4.28 -2.17 4.87
CA GLU A 339 -3.06 -1.47 4.47
C GLU A 339 -2.09 -1.30 5.67
N ARG A 340 -2.60 -0.95 6.85
CA ARG A 340 -1.80 -0.89 8.08
C ARG A 340 -1.23 -2.26 8.44
N ARG A 341 -2.02 -3.33 8.36
CA ARG A 341 -1.54 -4.70 8.57
C ARG A 341 -0.48 -5.10 7.56
N LEU A 342 -0.65 -4.69 6.30
CA LEU A 342 0.34 -4.93 5.26
C LEU A 342 1.65 -4.21 5.56
N ARG A 343 1.61 -2.96 6.04
CA ARG A 343 2.79 -2.22 6.51
C ARG A 343 3.51 -2.95 7.64
N GLU A 344 2.77 -3.47 8.62
CA GLU A 344 3.34 -4.26 9.72
C GLU A 344 4.06 -5.51 9.19
N TRP A 345 3.47 -6.21 8.23
CA TRP A 345 4.09 -7.37 7.59
C TRP A 345 5.33 -7.01 6.76
N VAL A 346 5.32 -5.88 6.04
CA VAL A 346 6.49 -5.41 5.28
C VAL A 346 7.64 -5.02 6.21
N ALA A 347 7.33 -4.41 7.36
CA ALA A 347 8.35 -4.05 8.36
C ALA A 347 9.05 -5.27 8.98
N LEU A 348 8.46 -6.45 8.89
CA LEU A 348 8.99 -7.69 9.41
C LEU A 348 9.83 -8.39 8.34
N SER A 349 11.16 -8.23 8.42
CA SER A 349 12.08 -8.89 7.49
C SER A 349 12.13 -10.40 7.76
N SER A 350 11.94 -11.21 6.73
CA SER A 350 12.06 -12.68 6.82
C SER A 350 12.63 -13.27 5.53
N PRO A 351 13.88 -12.93 5.16
CA PRO A 351 14.52 -13.59 4.03
C PRO A 351 14.68 -15.10 4.30
N THR A 352 14.61 -15.91 3.24
CA THR A 352 14.69 -17.38 3.35
C THR A 352 15.94 -17.87 4.11
N SER A 353 17.00 -17.06 4.13
CA SER A 353 18.27 -17.35 4.81
C SER A 353 18.31 -16.93 6.28
N ASP A 354 17.29 -16.22 6.78
CA ASP A 354 17.23 -15.71 8.15
C ASP A 354 16.24 -16.50 9.03
N PRO A 355 16.69 -17.49 9.80
CA PRO A 355 15.82 -18.26 10.68
C PRO A 355 15.12 -17.42 11.76
N VAL A 356 15.76 -16.34 12.23
CA VAL A 356 15.21 -15.48 13.29
C VAL A 356 14.04 -14.67 12.75
N GLY A 357 14.20 -14.03 11.59
CA GLY A 357 13.14 -13.29 10.94
C GLY A 357 11.97 -14.20 10.54
N ILE A 358 12.24 -15.41 10.05
CA ILE A 358 11.20 -16.42 9.78
C ILE A 358 10.44 -16.77 11.06
N GLN A 359 11.14 -17.02 12.18
CA GLN A 359 10.48 -17.35 13.45
C GLN A 359 9.58 -16.21 13.95
N GLN A 360 10.01 -14.96 13.79
CA GLN A 360 9.18 -13.80 14.09
C GLN A 360 7.92 -13.74 13.23
N ALA A 361 8.05 -14.02 11.93
CA ALA A 361 6.92 -14.08 11.01
C ALA A 361 5.94 -15.21 11.37
N VAL A 362 6.44 -16.37 11.78
CA VAL A 362 5.63 -17.51 12.25
C VAL A 362 4.89 -17.14 13.55
N SER A 363 5.56 -16.54 14.52
CA SER A 363 4.95 -16.12 15.78
C SER A 363 3.83 -15.12 15.51
N ARG A 364 4.08 -14.14 14.63
CA ARG A 364 3.06 -13.17 14.24
C ARG A 364 1.86 -13.81 13.54
N ALA A 365 2.08 -14.77 12.66
CA ALA A 365 1.02 -15.52 12.03
C ALA A 365 0.21 -16.32 13.06
N GLY A 366 0.90 -16.96 14.02
CA GLY A 366 0.27 -17.68 15.13
C GLY A 366 -0.68 -16.81 15.94
N GLU A 367 -0.23 -15.64 16.38
CA GLU A 367 -1.06 -14.66 17.10
C GLU A 367 -2.34 -14.32 16.30
N ILE A 368 -2.20 -14.01 15.01
CA ILE A 368 -3.34 -13.66 14.13
C ILE A 368 -4.32 -14.83 14.02
N PHE A 369 -3.83 -16.06 13.83
CA PHE A 369 -4.71 -17.22 13.67
C PHE A 369 -5.35 -17.65 14.98
N ASP A 370 -4.67 -17.51 16.11
CA ASP A 370 -5.27 -17.72 17.44
C ASP A 370 -6.38 -16.69 17.73
N GLU A 371 -6.15 -15.41 17.41
CA GLU A 371 -7.17 -14.38 17.50
C GLU A 371 -8.42 -14.71 16.69
N VAL A 372 -8.30 -15.26 15.47
CA VAL A 372 -9.46 -15.66 14.67
C VAL A 372 -10.05 -17.00 15.09
N GLY A 373 -9.41 -17.71 16.00
CA GLY A 373 -9.89 -18.96 16.61
C GLY A 373 -9.57 -20.22 15.78
N MET A 374 -8.49 -20.18 15.01
CA MET A 374 -7.86 -21.38 14.43
C MET A 374 -6.88 -22.00 15.41
N LYS A 375 -6.55 -23.27 15.22
CA LYS A 375 -5.59 -24.00 16.05
C LYS A 375 -4.41 -24.49 15.21
N ALA A 376 -3.21 -24.32 15.72
CA ALA A 376 -2.02 -24.92 15.14
C ALA A 376 -2.12 -26.47 15.15
N VAL A 377 -1.69 -27.10 14.06
CA VAL A 377 -1.70 -28.55 13.88
C VAL A 377 -0.26 -29.05 13.77
N GLY A 378 0.09 -30.04 14.60
CA GLY A 378 1.45 -30.56 14.71
C GLY A 378 2.35 -29.71 15.60
N THR A 379 3.49 -30.25 15.96
CA THR A 379 4.54 -29.47 16.63
C THR A 379 5.37 -28.80 15.54
N HIS A 380 5.57 -27.50 15.64
CA HIS A 380 6.39 -26.71 14.71
C HIS A 380 7.87 -27.21 14.65
N THR A 381 8.25 -28.13 15.52
CA THR A 381 9.57 -28.79 15.57
C THR A 381 9.74 -29.87 14.52
N ASP A 382 8.66 -30.52 14.06
CA ASP A 382 8.75 -31.68 13.16
C ASP A 382 8.83 -31.26 11.67
N ALA A 383 8.44 -30.02 11.33
CA ALA A 383 8.53 -29.47 9.98
C ALA A 383 8.89 -27.98 10.04
N PRO A 384 10.17 -27.65 10.24
CA PRO A 384 10.61 -26.27 10.56
C PRO A 384 10.37 -25.25 9.44
N HIS A 385 9.87 -25.67 8.28
CA HIS A 385 9.62 -24.79 7.12
C HIS A 385 8.16 -24.76 6.66
N ALA A 386 7.24 -25.47 7.33
CA ALA A 386 5.82 -25.48 7.01
C ALA A 386 4.97 -25.51 8.29
N TYR A 387 4.01 -24.61 8.37
CA TYR A 387 3.18 -24.35 9.55
C TYR A 387 1.72 -24.40 9.13
N THR A 388 0.89 -25.15 9.88
CA THR A 388 -0.51 -25.37 9.53
C THR A 388 -1.41 -24.98 10.69
N TRP A 389 -2.50 -24.29 10.38
CA TRP A 389 -3.59 -23.95 11.30
C TRP A 389 -4.91 -24.45 10.71
N GLU A 390 -5.78 -24.97 11.56
CA GLU A 390 -7.08 -25.49 11.15
C GLU A 390 -8.20 -24.87 11.99
N THR A 391 -9.38 -24.75 11.40
CA THR A 391 -10.59 -24.39 12.13
C THR A 391 -11.01 -25.52 13.07
N ARG A 392 -11.98 -25.26 13.93
CA ARG A 392 -12.54 -26.32 14.80
C ARG A 392 -13.13 -27.50 14.02
N ALA A 393 -13.59 -27.25 12.79
CA ALA A 393 -14.13 -28.30 11.91
C ALA A 393 -13.02 -29.14 11.23
N GLY A 394 -11.75 -28.78 11.42
CA GLY A 394 -10.60 -29.44 10.78
C GLY A 394 -10.45 -29.10 9.31
N LEU A 395 -9.55 -29.79 8.62
CA LEU A 395 -9.30 -29.63 7.17
C LEU A 395 -9.98 -30.70 6.32
N GLU A 396 -10.35 -31.84 6.88
CA GLU A 396 -10.81 -33.00 6.12
C GLU A 396 -11.94 -32.68 5.12
N GLY A 397 -11.67 -32.92 3.82
CA GLY A 397 -12.62 -32.64 2.75
C GLY A 397 -12.95 -31.15 2.55
N GLY A 398 -12.24 -30.27 3.22
CA GLY A 398 -12.39 -28.82 3.19
C GLY A 398 -11.56 -28.08 2.17
N THR A 399 -11.25 -26.83 2.48
CA THR A 399 -10.39 -25.94 1.67
C THR A 399 -9.06 -25.72 2.38
N LEU A 400 -7.95 -25.85 1.65
CA LEU A 400 -6.62 -25.47 2.13
C LEU A 400 -6.18 -24.19 1.42
N LEU A 401 -5.87 -23.16 2.20
CA LEU A 401 -5.22 -21.93 1.72
C LEU A 401 -3.71 -22.10 1.91
N VAL A 402 -2.93 -21.82 0.86
CA VAL A 402 -1.47 -21.97 0.90
C VAL A 402 -0.82 -20.65 0.51
N ALA A 403 0.06 -20.13 1.37
CA ALA A 403 0.90 -18.95 1.13
C ALA A 403 2.30 -19.17 1.71
N HIS A 404 3.23 -18.25 1.49
CA HIS A 404 4.56 -18.34 2.08
C HIS A 404 4.89 -17.14 2.96
N LEU A 405 5.73 -17.36 3.97
CA LEU A 405 6.17 -16.39 4.95
C LEU A 405 7.51 -15.74 4.58
N ASP A 406 8.36 -16.48 3.88
CA ASP A 406 9.67 -15.96 3.52
C ASP A 406 9.58 -15.00 2.34
N VAL A 407 10.52 -14.06 2.29
CA VAL A 407 10.78 -13.23 1.12
C VAL A 407 12.11 -13.69 0.55
N PRO A 408 12.15 -14.25 -0.67
CA PRO A 408 13.43 -14.64 -1.28
C PRO A 408 14.36 -13.43 -1.33
N ALA A 409 15.62 -13.63 -0.90
CA ALA A 409 16.59 -12.55 -0.83
C ALA A 409 16.72 -11.81 -2.18
N MET A 410 16.55 -10.50 -2.14
CA MET A 410 16.81 -9.65 -3.29
C MET A 410 18.31 -9.38 -3.43
N ALA A 411 18.74 -9.05 -4.64
CA ALA A 411 20.14 -8.66 -4.91
C ALA A 411 20.57 -7.38 -4.17
N SER A 412 19.61 -6.53 -3.74
CA SER A 412 19.89 -5.34 -2.94
C SER A 412 19.93 -5.70 -1.46
N ALA A 413 21.02 -5.37 -0.78
CA ALA A 413 21.19 -5.60 0.66
C ALA A 413 20.33 -4.69 1.54
N LEU A 414 19.56 -3.76 0.97
CA LEU A 414 18.74 -2.79 1.70
C LEU A 414 17.28 -3.21 1.71
N HIS A 415 16.72 -3.34 2.92
CA HIS A 415 15.30 -3.54 3.14
C HIS A 415 14.50 -2.37 2.54
N GLN A 416 13.46 -2.69 1.76
CA GLN A 416 12.59 -1.70 1.14
C GLN A 416 11.41 -1.40 2.07
N PRO A 417 11.33 -0.19 2.67
CA PRO A 417 10.27 0.16 3.58
C PRO A 417 8.92 0.25 2.85
N PHE A 418 7.84 0.11 3.64
CA PHE A 418 6.50 0.30 3.12
C PHE A 418 6.28 1.77 2.72
N ARG A 419 5.74 1.97 1.52
CA ARG A 419 5.24 3.25 1.04
C ARG A 419 3.96 3.03 0.22
N ARG A 420 3.18 4.06 0.02
CA ARG A 420 1.95 3.98 -0.77
C ARG A 420 1.76 5.19 -1.67
N ASP A 421 1.10 4.97 -2.77
CA ASP A 421 0.52 5.99 -3.63
C ASP A 421 -1.00 5.72 -3.80
N PRO A 422 -1.72 6.48 -4.60
CA PRO A 422 -3.16 6.28 -4.79
C PRO A 422 -3.56 4.91 -5.30
N GLU A 423 -2.75 4.28 -6.13
CA GLU A 423 -3.07 3.01 -6.80
C GLU A 423 -2.32 1.80 -6.22
N TRP A 424 -1.10 2.03 -5.69
CA TRP A 424 -0.16 0.98 -5.36
C TRP A 424 0.37 1.08 -3.92
N LEU A 425 0.67 -0.08 -3.36
CA LEU A 425 1.37 -0.26 -2.09
C LEU A 425 2.71 -0.93 -2.38
N TYR A 426 3.79 -0.33 -1.91
CA TYR A 426 5.16 -0.77 -2.17
C TYR A 426 5.81 -1.30 -0.90
N GLY A 427 6.81 -2.13 -1.07
CA GLY A 427 7.64 -2.65 0.01
C GLY A 427 8.18 -4.03 -0.29
N GLU A 428 9.13 -4.47 0.50
CA GLU A 428 9.78 -5.77 0.30
C GLU A 428 8.79 -6.93 0.44
N GLY A 429 8.64 -7.72 -0.64
CA GLY A 429 7.74 -8.86 -0.68
C GLY A 429 6.25 -8.50 -0.55
N VAL A 430 5.90 -7.23 -0.74
CA VAL A 430 4.55 -6.70 -0.51
C VAL A 430 3.48 -7.48 -1.26
N GLY A 431 3.71 -7.82 -2.53
CA GLY A 431 2.79 -8.59 -3.36
C GLY A 431 3.10 -10.08 -3.39
N THR A 432 4.38 -10.46 -3.45
CA THR A 432 4.78 -11.86 -3.59
C THR A 432 4.46 -12.71 -2.38
N SER A 433 4.49 -12.14 -1.17
CA SER A 433 4.25 -12.83 0.11
C SER A 433 3.19 -12.11 0.97
N ARG A 434 3.41 -10.84 1.33
CA ARG A 434 2.71 -10.15 2.42
C ARG A 434 1.23 -9.92 2.16
N ALA A 435 0.86 -9.51 0.95
CA ALA A 435 -0.54 -9.26 0.60
C ALA A 435 -1.42 -10.51 0.75
N SER A 436 -0.90 -11.69 0.42
CA SER A 436 -1.62 -12.95 0.60
C SER A 436 -1.92 -13.26 2.07
N LEU A 437 -1.02 -12.90 2.99
CA LEU A 437 -1.23 -13.07 4.44
C LEU A 437 -2.36 -12.17 4.94
N VAL A 438 -2.37 -10.91 4.49
CA VAL A 438 -3.45 -9.96 4.81
C VAL A 438 -4.79 -10.42 4.24
N MET A 439 -4.82 -10.93 3.00
CA MET A 439 -6.03 -11.50 2.40
C MET A 439 -6.60 -12.64 3.23
N ILE A 440 -5.75 -13.59 3.66
CA ILE A 440 -6.17 -14.69 4.51
C ILE A 440 -6.76 -14.15 5.82
N GLU A 441 -6.01 -13.30 6.52
CA GLU A 441 -6.45 -12.73 7.80
C GLU A 441 -7.84 -12.11 7.69
N PHE A 442 -8.05 -11.19 6.74
CA PHE A 442 -9.31 -10.44 6.67
C PHE A 442 -10.48 -11.27 6.12
N ALA A 443 -10.23 -12.23 5.25
CA ALA A 443 -11.26 -13.20 4.86
C ALA A 443 -11.72 -14.04 6.06
N LEU A 444 -10.78 -14.52 6.90
CA LEU A 444 -11.11 -15.28 8.10
C LEU A 444 -11.81 -14.43 9.17
N ARG A 445 -11.37 -13.19 9.39
CA ARG A 445 -12.02 -12.25 10.30
C ARG A 445 -13.46 -11.96 9.89
N SER A 446 -13.71 -11.82 8.58
CA SER A 446 -15.08 -11.65 8.04
C SER A 446 -15.97 -12.84 8.40
N LEU A 447 -15.49 -14.06 8.23
CA LEU A 447 -16.25 -15.27 8.56
C LEU A 447 -16.42 -15.48 10.07
N ARG A 448 -15.43 -15.09 10.88
CA ARG A 448 -15.51 -15.13 12.33
C ARG A 448 -16.58 -14.20 12.88
N SER A 449 -16.68 -12.99 12.35
CA SER A 449 -17.64 -11.98 12.82
C SER A 449 -19.09 -12.44 12.70
N ILE A 450 -19.41 -13.28 11.73
CA ILE A 450 -20.73 -13.93 11.58
C ILE A 450 -20.79 -15.35 12.18
N ARG A 451 -19.81 -15.73 13.01
CA ARG A 451 -19.71 -17.03 13.67
C ARG A 451 -19.73 -18.26 12.74
N ARG A 452 -19.45 -18.08 11.45
CA ARG A 452 -19.42 -19.18 10.46
C ARG A 452 -18.08 -19.89 10.38
N LEU A 453 -16.95 -19.23 10.71
CA LEU A 453 -15.60 -19.79 10.57
C LEU A 453 -15.43 -21.15 11.30
N ARG A 454 -15.95 -21.26 12.51
CA ARG A 454 -15.80 -22.50 13.33
C ARG A 454 -16.42 -23.75 12.69
N ARG A 455 -17.40 -23.58 11.80
CA ARG A 455 -18.14 -24.68 11.14
C ARG A 455 -17.57 -25.01 9.76
N LEU A 456 -16.69 -24.19 9.22
CA LEU A 456 -16.10 -24.35 7.90
C LEU A 456 -14.89 -25.27 7.98
N PRO A 457 -14.85 -26.42 7.29
CA PRO A 457 -13.64 -27.22 7.16
C PRO A 457 -12.60 -26.45 6.35
N LEU A 458 -11.58 -25.91 7.04
CA LEU A 458 -10.60 -25.01 6.47
C LEU A 458 -9.25 -25.15 7.18
N GLY A 459 -8.20 -25.22 6.38
CA GLY A 459 -6.82 -25.10 6.84
C GLY A 459 -6.09 -23.95 6.16
N VAL A 460 -5.12 -23.39 6.86
CA VAL A 460 -4.13 -22.45 6.33
C VAL A 460 -2.76 -23.09 6.51
N LEU A 461 -2.01 -23.23 5.41
CA LEU A 461 -0.63 -23.69 5.44
C LEU A 461 0.28 -22.56 4.96
N LEU A 462 1.20 -22.16 5.82
CA LEU A 462 2.24 -21.18 5.52
C LEU A 462 3.60 -21.89 5.50
N TYR A 463 4.36 -21.75 4.41
CA TYR A 463 5.71 -22.29 4.30
C TYR A 463 6.74 -21.16 4.22
N ALA A 464 7.99 -21.47 4.54
CA ALA A 464 9.05 -20.47 4.72
C ALA A 464 10.35 -20.83 3.97
N ASP A 465 10.25 -21.59 2.89
CA ASP A 465 11.37 -22.01 2.07
C ASP A 465 11.11 -21.84 0.55
N GLU A 466 10.33 -20.80 0.18
CA GLU A 466 10.09 -20.46 -1.23
C GLU A 466 11.40 -20.19 -1.98
N GLY A 467 12.35 -19.46 -1.36
CA GLY A 467 13.68 -19.21 -1.94
C GLY A 467 14.55 -20.47 -2.11
N ARG A 468 14.16 -21.59 -1.49
CA ARG A 468 14.78 -22.92 -1.63
C ARG A 468 13.93 -23.89 -2.44
N ASP A 469 13.02 -23.38 -3.24
CA ASP A 469 12.09 -24.14 -4.08
C ASP A 469 11.16 -25.07 -3.31
N ALA A 470 10.77 -24.69 -2.08
CA ALA A 470 9.92 -25.48 -1.18
C ALA A 470 10.47 -26.90 -0.93
N ARG A 471 11.80 -27.03 -0.84
CA ARG A 471 12.49 -28.32 -0.70
C ARG A 471 12.11 -29.02 0.59
N ASP A 472 12.12 -28.25 1.68
CA ASP A 472 11.96 -28.80 3.03
C ASP A 472 10.47 -28.89 3.42
N SER A 473 9.60 -28.05 2.83
CA SER A 473 8.14 -28.02 3.07
C SER A 473 7.32 -28.93 2.13
N ALA A 474 7.92 -29.47 1.06
CA ALA A 474 7.19 -30.18 -0.01
C ALA A 474 6.33 -31.34 0.48
N GLU A 475 6.83 -32.14 1.44
CA GLU A 475 6.12 -33.30 1.96
C GLU A 475 4.91 -32.92 2.82
N THR A 476 5.09 -31.91 3.69
CA THR A 476 4.01 -31.33 4.51
C THR A 476 2.91 -30.74 3.64
N ILE A 477 3.29 -30.01 2.57
CA ILE A 477 2.33 -29.45 1.60
C ILE A 477 1.54 -30.58 0.91
N ARG A 478 2.20 -31.65 0.46
CA ARG A 478 1.51 -32.80 -0.16
C ARG A 478 0.53 -33.47 0.79
N ALA A 479 0.96 -33.71 2.03
CA ALA A 479 0.14 -34.34 3.06
C ALA A 479 -1.10 -33.49 3.38
N ALA A 480 -0.95 -32.22 3.65
CA ALA A 480 -2.06 -31.33 3.93
C ALA A 480 -3.01 -31.20 2.71
N ALA A 481 -2.47 -31.04 1.50
CA ALA A 481 -3.25 -30.97 0.28
C ALA A 481 -4.02 -32.27 -0.01
N GLY A 482 -3.50 -33.41 0.42
CA GLY A 482 -4.15 -34.75 0.29
C GLY A 482 -5.40 -34.90 1.15
N ARG A 483 -5.50 -34.19 2.26
CA ARG A 483 -6.64 -34.13 3.18
C ARG A 483 -7.75 -33.17 2.70
N ALA A 484 -7.39 -32.18 1.89
CA ALA A 484 -8.31 -31.18 1.39
C ALA A 484 -9.08 -31.65 0.14
N LYS A 485 -10.31 -31.16 -0.04
CA LYS A 485 -11.07 -31.28 -1.29
C LYS A 485 -10.59 -30.30 -2.34
N ARG A 486 -10.10 -29.13 -1.90
CA ARG A 486 -9.61 -28.04 -2.76
C ARG A 486 -8.45 -27.27 -2.12
N VAL A 487 -7.55 -26.82 -2.96
CA VAL A 487 -6.40 -26.01 -2.56
C VAL A 487 -6.39 -24.70 -3.35
N ILE A 488 -6.22 -23.58 -2.65
CA ILE A 488 -6.05 -22.25 -3.24
C ILE A 488 -4.65 -21.78 -2.85
N VAL A 489 -3.76 -21.68 -3.84
CA VAL A 489 -2.41 -21.16 -3.64
C VAL A 489 -2.42 -19.65 -3.90
N LEU A 490 -2.27 -18.90 -2.81
CA LEU A 490 -2.32 -17.45 -2.78
C LEU A 490 -0.94 -16.88 -3.13
N ARG A 491 -0.67 -16.79 -4.40
CA ARG A 491 0.47 -16.08 -4.99
C ARG A 491 -0.05 -15.03 -5.95
N PRO A 492 0.71 -13.99 -6.27
CA PRO A 492 0.29 -13.03 -7.27
C PRO A 492 -0.10 -13.71 -8.57
N GLY A 493 -1.21 -13.30 -9.13
CA GLY A 493 -1.65 -13.65 -10.48
C GLY A 493 -0.75 -13.03 -11.55
N LEU A 494 -1.00 -13.28 -12.81
CA LEU A 494 -0.40 -12.53 -13.92
C LEU A 494 -1.13 -11.18 -14.07
N PRO A 495 -0.50 -10.18 -14.72
CA PRO A 495 -1.20 -8.96 -15.11
C PRO A 495 -2.48 -9.30 -15.87
N GLY A 496 -3.62 -8.71 -15.52
CA GLY A 496 -4.91 -9.01 -16.14
C GLY A 496 -5.84 -9.88 -15.31
N GLU A 497 -5.57 -10.05 -14.01
CA GLU A 497 -6.48 -10.65 -13.02
C GLU A 497 -6.98 -12.04 -13.40
N GLY A 498 -6.17 -13.05 -13.14
CA GLY A 498 -6.52 -14.42 -13.48
C GLY A 498 -6.04 -15.44 -12.47
N THR A 499 -6.58 -16.65 -12.56
CA THR A 499 -6.04 -17.80 -11.85
C THR A 499 -5.23 -18.67 -12.79
N ILE A 500 -4.14 -19.19 -12.27
CA ILE A 500 -3.22 -20.03 -13.03
C ILE A 500 -3.60 -21.51 -12.83
N LEU A 501 -3.92 -22.19 -13.92
CA LEU A 501 -4.31 -23.60 -13.94
C LEU A 501 -3.21 -24.54 -14.48
N LYS A 502 -2.18 -23.96 -15.11
CA LYS A 502 -1.07 -24.70 -15.70
C LYS A 502 0.26 -24.01 -15.39
N ARG A 503 1.20 -24.77 -14.83
CA ARG A 503 2.57 -24.30 -14.55
C ARG A 503 3.60 -25.32 -15.01
N ARG A 504 4.78 -24.86 -15.44
CA ARG A 504 5.94 -25.74 -15.60
C ARG A 504 6.41 -26.20 -14.22
N GLY A 505 7.09 -27.35 -14.20
CA GLY A 505 7.89 -27.75 -13.04
C GLY A 505 9.27 -27.10 -13.08
N ASN A 506 9.94 -27.09 -11.93
CA ASN A 506 11.37 -26.79 -11.87
C ASN A 506 12.09 -27.82 -10.97
N ARG A 507 13.33 -28.16 -11.39
CA ARG A 507 14.23 -29.02 -10.65
C ARG A 507 15.54 -28.30 -10.45
N ARG A 508 15.96 -28.18 -9.20
CA ARG A 508 17.26 -27.63 -8.82
C ARG A 508 18.24 -28.75 -8.64
N LEU A 509 19.34 -28.70 -9.38
CA LEU A 509 20.41 -29.67 -9.31
C LEU A 509 21.69 -28.98 -8.82
N HIS A 510 22.38 -29.61 -7.91
CA HIS A 510 23.68 -29.15 -7.43
C HIS A 510 24.77 -30.09 -7.93
N LEU A 511 25.69 -29.54 -8.72
CA LEU A 511 26.83 -30.26 -9.25
C LEU A 511 28.08 -29.93 -8.42
N ARG A 512 28.69 -30.94 -7.85
CA ARG A 512 29.98 -30.86 -7.17
C ARG A 512 31.02 -31.56 -8.04
N VAL A 513 32.14 -30.89 -8.28
CA VAL A 513 33.27 -31.44 -9.08
C VAL A 513 34.55 -31.29 -8.30
N GLY A 514 35.28 -32.38 -8.12
CA GLY A 514 36.55 -32.43 -7.42
C GLY A 514 37.68 -32.93 -8.31
N GLY A 515 38.72 -32.14 -8.45
CA GLY A 515 39.97 -32.47 -9.17
C GLY A 515 41.15 -32.67 -8.24
N GLU A 516 42.32 -32.85 -8.82
CA GLU A 516 43.57 -32.97 -8.08
C GLU A 516 43.98 -31.65 -7.45
N ALA A 517 44.35 -31.64 -6.19
CA ALA A 517 44.86 -30.47 -5.48
C ALA A 517 46.31 -30.19 -5.92
N VAL A 518 46.56 -29.00 -6.51
CA VAL A 518 47.85 -28.55 -6.99
C VAL A 518 48.28 -27.32 -6.21
N SER A 519 49.51 -27.32 -5.67
CA SER A 519 50.08 -26.19 -4.94
C SER A 519 50.43 -25.04 -5.91
N LEU A 520 50.26 -23.80 -5.44
CA LEU A 520 50.77 -22.61 -6.16
C LEU A 520 52.29 -22.70 -6.36
N GLY A 521 52.76 -22.22 -7.49
CA GLY A 521 54.21 -22.17 -7.82
C GLY A 521 54.79 -23.45 -8.44
N ARG A 522 54.03 -24.56 -8.54
CA ARG A 522 54.47 -25.72 -9.31
C ARG A 522 54.28 -25.50 -10.82
N ALA A 523 55.40 -25.37 -11.53
CA ALA A 523 55.41 -25.21 -12.97
C ALA A 523 54.85 -26.43 -13.70
N GLY A 524 54.07 -26.23 -14.76
CA GLY A 524 53.67 -27.26 -15.71
C GLY A 524 52.39 -28.04 -15.41
N ARG A 525 51.85 -28.04 -14.17
CA ARG A 525 50.63 -28.78 -13.83
C ARG A 525 49.49 -27.83 -13.53
N ARG A 526 48.45 -27.85 -14.38
CA ARG A 526 47.21 -27.08 -14.17
C ARG A 526 46.05 -28.05 -13.87
N PRO A 527 45.36 -27.90 -12.72
CA PRO A 527 44.14 -28.65 -12.52
C PRO A 527 43.11 -28.22 -13.56
N GLY A 528 42.76 -29.11 -14.46
CA GLY A 528 41.81 -28.86 -15.53
C GLY A 528 40.34 -28.77 -15.08
N VAL A 529 40.07 -28.82 -13.74
CA VAL A 529 38.73 -28.93 -13.19
C VAL A 529 37.84 -27.73 -13.54
N LEU A 530 38.37 -26.50 -13.54
CA LEU A 530 37.61 -25.32 -13.89
C LEU A 530 37.16 -25.36 -15.35
N ARG A 531 38.12 -25.60 -16.27
CA ARG A 531 37.82 -25.70 -17.71
C ARG A 531 36.87 -26.87 -18.00
N TRP A 532 37.16 -28.03 -17.44
CA TRP A 532 36.31 -29.20 -17.60
C TRP A 532 34.88 -28.92 -17.13
N THR A 533 34.72 -28.28 -15.97
CA THR A 533 33.39 -27.91 -15.45
C THR A 533 32.69 -26.92 -16.33
N TRP A 534 33.39 -25.88 -16.80
CA TRP A 534 32.84 -24.88 -17.70
C TRP A 534 32.35 -25.50 -19.00
N ASP A 535 33.17 -26.31 -19.69
CA ASP A 535 32.84 -26.97 -20.95
C ASP A 535 31.57 -27.87 -20.77
N ARG A 536 31.45 -28.54 -19.61
CA ARG A 536 30.28 -29.35 -19.30
C ARG A 536 29.04 -28.52 -19.00
N LEU A 537 29.17 -27.43 -18.25
CA LEU A 537 28.07 -26.55 -17.96
C LEU A 537 27.53 -25.86 -19.24
N GLU A 538 28.41 -25.48 -20.13
CA GLU A 538 28.02 -24.96 -21.44
C GLU A 538 27.23 -25.99 -22.24
N ALA A 539 27.74 -27.21 -22.38
CA ALA A 539 27.04 -28.31 -23.05
C ALA A 539 25.69 -28.63 -22.39
N ILE A 540 25.59 -28.56 -21.05
CA ILE A 540 24.36 -28.79 -20.29
C ILE A 540 23.35 -27.67 -20.56
N SER A 541 23.79 -26.41 -20.63
CA SER A 541 22.91 -25.28 -20.94
C SER A 541 22.25 -25.38 -22.32
N GLN A 542 22.90 -26.03 -23.26
CA GLN A 542 22.42 -26.32 -24.62
C GLN A 542 21.34 -27.40 -24.68
N LEU A 543 21.06 -28.12 -23.59
CA LEU A 543 19.97 -29.10 -23.55
C LEU A 543 18.57 -28.47 -23.61
N GLY A 544 18.47 -27.17 -23.43
CA GLY A 544 17.24 -26.42 -23.56
C GLY A 544 16.60 -26.55 -24.95
N SER A 545 15.26 -26.56 -25.00
CA SER A 545 14.50 -26.64 -26.24
C SER A 545 13.17 -25.91 -26.11
N ALA A 546 13.00 -24.83 -26.84
CA ALA A 546 11.74 -24.06 -26.90
C ALA A 546 10.57 -24.96 -27.34
N ARG A 547 10.79 -25.84 -28.37
CA ARG A 547 9.79 -26.80 -28.86
C ARG A 547 9.33 -27.78 -27.75
N ARG A 548 10.24 -28.22 -26.88
CA ARG A 548 9.94 -29.10 -25.76
C ARG A 548 9.55 -28.34 -24.48
N ARG A 549 9.50 -27.02 -24.51
CA ARG A 549 9.28 -26.15 -23.34
C ARG A 549 10.20 -26.50 -22.16
N LEU A 550 11.44 -26.86 -22.48
CA LEU A 550 12.50 -27.22 -21.54
C LEU A 550 13.54 -26.12 -21.51
N SER A 551 13.96 -25.68 -20.34
CA SER A 551 15.15 -24.84 -20.18
C SER A 551 16.06 -25.43 -19.11
N VAL A 552 17.37 -25.28 -19.33
CA VAL A 552 18.39 -25.63 -18.34
C VAL A 552 19.31 -24.41 -18.24
N SER A 553 19.41 -23.87 -17.04
CA SER A 553 20.17 -22.65 -16.77
C SER A 553 21.18 -22.89 -15.66
N VAL A 554 22.38 -22.37 -15.82
CA VAL A 554 23.38 -22.31 -14.75
C VAL A 554 23.10 -21.06 -13.93
N LEU A 555 22.76 -21.25 -12.65
CA LEU A 555 22.46 -20.13 -11.74
C LEU A 555 23.68 -19.60 -11.01
N ALA A 556 24.61 -20.49 -10.65
CA ALA A 556 25.80 -20.13 -9.92
C ALA A 556 26.93 -21.12 -10.22
N MET A 557 28.14 -20.63 -10.16
CA MET A 557 29.36 -21.41 -10.16
C MET A 557 30.31 -20.82 -9.13
N GLN A 558 30.81 -21.61 -8.22
CA GLN A 558 31.69 -21.22 -7.14
C GLN A 558 32.91 -22.13 -7.09
N THR A 559 34.04 -21.57 -6.68
CA THR A 559 35.28 -22.33 -6.48
C THR A 559 35.76 -22.17 -5.05
N GLU A 560 36.44 -23.19 -4.56
CA GLU A 560 37.12 -23.16 -3.28
C GLU A 560 38.28 -22.16 -3.37
N ARG A 561 38.41 -21.31 -2.37
CA ARG A 561 39.59 -20.42 -2.19
C ARG A 561 40.52 -21.03 -1.16
N HIS A 562 41.78 -21.27 -1.56
CA HIS A 562 42.82 -21.73 -0.66
C HIS A 562 44.10 -20.91 -0.91
N PRO A 563 44.78 -20.36 0.13
CA PRO A 563 45.92 -19.47 -0.05
C PRO A 563 47.11 -20.10 -0.77
N MET A 564 47.26 -21.42 -0.69
CA MET A 564 48.46 -22.12 -1.22
C MET A 564 48.12 -23.13 -2.34
N ARG A 565 46.87 -23.20 -2.79
CA ARG A 565 46.47 -24.19 -3.82
C ARG A 565 45.65 -23.53 -4.93
N LEU A 566 45.82 -24.06 -6.13
CA LEU A 566 44.92 -23.71 -7.25
C LEU A 566 43.51 -24.25 -6.98
N PRO A 567 42.44 -23.57 -7.46
CA PRO A 567 41.09 -24.05 -7.35
C PRO A 567 40.97 -25.49 -7.93
N HIS A 568 40.56 -26.43 -7.11
CA HIS A 568 40.44 -27.84 -7.48
C HIS A 568 39.09 -28.44 -7.13
N ARG A 569 38.20 -27.66 -6.52
CA ARG A 569 36.79 -28.00 -6.29
C ARG A 569 35.93 -26.92 -6.89
N VAL A 570 34.87 -27.34 -7.56
CA VAL A 570 33.85 -26.45 -8.15
C VAL A 570 32.48 -26.95 -7.71
N SER A 571 31.64 -26.03 -7.30
CA SER A 571 30.22 -26.28 -7.08
C SER A 571 29.40 -25.41 -8.03
N SER A 572 28.36 -25.97 -8.61
CA SER A 572 27.47 -25.27 -9.54
C SER A 572 26.03 -25.61 -9.27
N THR A 573 25.16 -24.60 -9.35
CA THR A 573 23.70 -24.77 -9.23
C THR A 573 23.07 -24.64 -10.60
N LEU A 574 22.31 -25.67 -10.98
CA LEU A 574 21.54 -25.72 -12.23
C LEU A 574 20.05 -25.64 -11.92
N LEU A 575 19.30 -24.90 -12.71
CA LEU A 575 17.85 -24.88 -12.69
C LEU A 575 17.30 -25.41 -14.02
N MET A 576 16.52 -26.47 -13.92
CA MET A 576 15.79 -27.05 -15.05
C MET A 576 14.31 -26.69 -14.93
N ALA A 577 13.75 -25.97 -15.91
CA ALA A 577 12.30 -25.79 -16.01
C ALA A 577 11.74 -26.74 -17.09
N TYR A 578 10.70 -27.50 -16.77
CA TYR A 578 10.24 -28.62 -17.57
C TYR A 578 8.72 -28.75 -17.64
N PRO A 579 8.15 -29.33 -18.73
CA PRO A 579 6.71 -29.47 -18.91
C PRO A 579 6.10 -30.69 -18.19
N ASP A 580 6.87 -31.76 -17.99
CA ASP A 580 6.45 -33.02 -17.37
C ASP A 580 7.64 -33.79 -16.79
N ALA A 581 7.37 -34.69 -15.82
CA ALA A 581 8.39 -35.43 -15.08
C ALA A 581 9.27 -36.32 -16.00
N LYS A 582 8.68 -36.92 -17.04
CA LYS A 582 9.42 -37.77 -17.97
C LYS A 582 10.52 -36.95 -18.71
N THR A 583 10.17 -35.74 -19.16
CA THR A 583 11.13 -34.81 -19.79
C THR A 583 12.25 -34.45 -18.80
N ALA A 584 11.91 -34.19 -17.53
CA ALA A 584 12.90 -33.84 -16.51
C ALA A 584 13.86 -34.99 -16.25
N ASP A 585 13.34 -36.20 -16.04
CA ASP A 585 14.16 -37.41 -15.76
C ASP A 585 15.07 -37.76 -16.94
N GLN A 586 14.56 -37.71 -18.15
CA GLN A 586 15.37 -37.90 -19.36
C GLN A 586 16.47 -36.85 -19.51
N THR A 587 16.19 -35.62 -19.15
CA THR A 587 17.17 -34.52 -19.23
C THR A 587 18.23 -34.65 -18.13
N GLU A 588 17.86 -35.04 -16.92
CA GLU A 588 18.81 -35.33 -15.86
C GLU A 588 19.76 -36.50 -16.23
N GLU A 589 19.24 -37.54 -16.89
CA GLU A 589 20.07 -38.64 -17.38
C GLU A 589 21.02 -38.17 -18.51
N ARG A 590 20.55 -37.30 -19.40
CA ARG A 590 21.44 -36.69 -20.39
C ARG A 590 22.52 -35.83 -19.76
N ILE A 591 22.23 -35.11 -18.69
CA ILE A 591 23.22 -34.34 -17.92
C ILE A 591 24.27 -35.31 -17.35
N ARG A 592 23.86 -36.43 -16.74
CA ARG A 592 24.78 -37.47 -16.24
C ARG A 592 25.63 -38.08 -17.36
N THR A 593 25.06 -38.26 -18.51
CA THR A 593 25.79 -38.74 -19.70
C THR A 593 26.84 -37.72 -20.18
N LEU A 594 26.50 -36.44 -20.22
CA LEU A 594 27.43 -35.36 -20.58
C LEU A 594 28.58 -35.22 -19.59
N LEU A 595 28.32 -35.42 -18.30
CA LEU A 595 29.34 -35.42 -17.28
C LEU A 595 30.31 -36.60 -17.45
N GLY A 596 29.82 -37.75 -17.89
CA GLY A 596 30.61 -38.91 -18.26
C GLY A 596 31.31 -39.59 -17.05
N LYS A 597 32.06 -40.66 -17.36
CA LYS A 597 32.84 -41.41 -16.33
C LYS A 597 34.33 -41.05 -16.31
N ARG A 598 34.79 -40.32 -17.34
CA ARG A 598 36.20 -39.92 -17.46
C ARG A 598 36.39 -38.46 -17.07
N GLY A 599 37.44 -38.16 -16.31
CA GLY A 599 37.76 -36.81 -15.86
C GLY A 599 37.71 -36.62 -14.35
N PRO A 600 37.49 -35.40 -13.84
CA PRO A 600 37.33 -35.14 -12.41
C PRO A 600 36.18 -35.94 -11.78
N ARG A 601 36.28 -36.22 -10.49
CA ARG A 601 35.16 -36.82 -9.75
C ARG A 601 34.01 -35.82 -9.67
N TRP A 602 32.78 -36.26 -9.90
CA TRP A 602 31.60 -35.40 -9.79
C TRP A 602 30.46 -36.10 -9.06
N GLU A 603 29.62 -35.30 -8.46
CA GLU A 603 28.36 -35.67 -7.82
C GLU A 603 27.27 -34.72 -8.28
N LEU A 604 26.15 -35.29 -8.72
CA LEU A 604 24.96 -34.50 -9.10
C LEU A 604 23.83 -34.82 -8.14
N ILE A 605 23.45 -33.83 -7.34
CA ILE A 605 22.43 -33.93 -6.28
C ILE A 605 21.19 -33.22 -6.72
N ARG A 606 20.02 -33.84 -6.60
CA ARG A 606 18.72 -33.21 -6.75
C ARG A 606 18.36 -32.51 -5.44
N GLU A 607 18.50 -31.19 -5.38
CA GLU A 607 18.23 -30.41 -4.17
C GLU A 607 16.73 -30.15 -3.97
N ALA A 608 16.01 -29.84 -5.05
CA ALA A 608 14.59 -29.58 -5.01
C ALA A 608 13.92 -30.00 -6.32
N ASP A 609 12.66 -30.37 -6.24
CA ASP A 609 11.82 -30.72 -7.40
C ASP A 609 10.37 -30.30 -7.17
N ARG A 610 9.94 -29.24 -7.86
CA ARG A 610 8.54 -28.81 -7.89
C ARG A 610 7.89 -29.32 -9.18
N PRO A 611 7.03 -30.35 -9.12
CA PRO A 611 6.37 -30.89 -10.30
C PRO A 611 5.52 -29.85 -11.04
N PRO A 612 5.26 -30.04 -12.34
CA PRO A 612 4.38 -29.16 -13.08
C PRO A 612 2.93 -29.28 -12.62
N MET A 613 2.26 -28.16 -12.49
CA MET A 613 0.80 -28.14 -12.33
C MET A 613 0.16 -28.33 -13.70
N ARG A 614 -0.64 -29.38 -13.85
CA ARG A 614 -1.39 -29.67 -15.06
C ARG A 614 -2.82 -29.12 -14.96
N GLU A 615 -3.34 -28.56 -16.04
CA GLU A 615 -4.75 -28.27 -16.14
C GLU A 615 -5.55 -29.57 -16.15
N ARG A 616 -6.58 -29.63 -15.28
CA ARG A 616 -7.44 -30.80 -15.11
C ARG A 616 -8.89 -30.33 -14.96
N PRO A 617 -9.89 -31.12 -15.37
CA PRO A 617 -11.30 -30.73 -15.25
C PRO A 617 -11.70 -30.33 -13.84
N ILE A 618 -11.14 -30.96 -12.80
CA ILE A 618 -11.39 -30.62 -11.40
C ILE A 618 -10.87 -29.22 -11.03
N ASN A 619 -9.73 -28.80 -11.60
CA ASN A 619 -9.15 -27.47 -11.41
C ASN A 619 -9.98 -26.41 -12.13
N SER A 620 -10.40 -26.71 -13.36
CA SER A 620 -11.27 -25.80 -14.14
C SER A 620 -12.63 -25.58 -13.45
N ARG A 621 -13.19 -26.59 -12.81
CA ARG A 621 -14.42 -26.44 -12.01
C ARG A 621 -14.21 -25.54 -10.79
N LEU A 622 -13.07 -25.66 -10.10
CA LEU A 622 -12.73 -24.79 -8.98
C LEU A 622 -12.54 -23.33 -9.45
N HIS A 623 -11.83 -23.14 -10.57
CA HIS A 623 -11.70 -21.83 -11.19
C HIS A 623 -13.08 -21.23 -11.52
N SER A 624 -13.95 -22.00 -12.21
CA SER A 624 -15.28 -21.49 -12.58
C SER A 624 -16.12 -21.09 -11.36
N ALA A 625 -15.97 -21.82 -10.25
CA ALA A 625 -16.66 -21.46 -9.01
C ALA A 625 -16.13 -20.15 -8.39
N LEU A 626 -14.80 -19.92 -8.45
CA LEU A 626 -14.20 -18.65 -8.02
C LEU A 626 -14.54 -17.50 -8.98
N ALA A 627 -14.51 -17.76 -10.29
CA ALA A 627 -14.83 -16.77 -11.32
C ALA A 627 -16.29 -16.33 -11.23
N GLY A 628 -17.23 -17.24 -10.95
CA GLY A 628 -18.63 -16.89 -10.73
C GLY A 628 -18.83 -15.97 -9.52
N VAL A 629 -18.08 -16.20 -8.43
CA VAL A 629 -18.09 -15.28 -7.28
C VAL A 629 -17.49 -13.92 -7.66
N ALA A 630 -16.39 -13.93 -8.38
CA ALA A 630 -15.70 -12.69 -8.79
C ALA A 630 -16.57 -11.84 -9.72
N GLU A 631 -17.28 -12.47 -10.66
CA GLU A 631 -18.19 -11.79 -11.60
C GLU A 631 -19.33 -11.08 -10.88
N GLU A 632 -19.86 -11.69 -9.82
CA GLU A 632 -20.88 -11.05 -8.97
C GLU A 632 -20.34 -9.82 -8.21
N HIS A 633 -19.02 -9.71 -8.04
CA HIS A 633 -18.32 -8.54 -7.48
C HIS A 633 -17.72 -7.62 -8.55
N GLY A 634 -18.10 -7.78 -9.82
CA GLY A 634 -17.67 -6.95 -10.93
C GLY A 634 -16.24 -7.22 -11.42
N LEU A 635 -15.64 -8.37 -11.03
CA LEU A 635 -14.29 -8.75 -11.45
C LEU A 635 -14.32 -9.98 -12.36
N LYS A 636 -13.65 -9.90 -13.51
CA LYS A 636 -13.51 -11.03 -14.43
C LYS A 636 -12.20 -11.77 -14.18
N LEU A 637 -12.26 -12.99 -13.64
CA LEU A 637 -11.09 -13.85 -13.47
C LEU A 637 -10.82 -14.66 -14.75
N ASN A 638 -9.67 -14.44 -15.35
CA ASN A 638 -9.23 -15.17 -16.54
C ASN A 638 -8.53 -16.49 -16.16
N LYS A 639 -8.53 -17.46 -17.08
CA LYS A 639 -7.70 -18.67 -16.99
C LYS A 639 -6.34 -18.39 -17.57
N ASP A 640 -5.29 -18.72 -16.82
CA ASP A 640 -3.93 -18.42 -17.23
C ASP A 640 -2.99 -19.62 -17.10
N SER A 641 -1.81 -19.50 -17.72
CA SER A 641 -0.70 -20.43 -17.58
C SER A 641 0.60 -19.67 -17.30
N SER A 642 1.50 -20.28 -16.53
CA SER A 642 2.77 -19.66 -16.17
C SER A 642 3.95 -20.57 -16.47
N ALA A 643 5.05 -19.95 -16.91
CA ALA A 643 6.33 -20.64 -17.07
C ALA A 643 7.05 -20.93 -15.75
N TRP A 644 6.64 -20.25 -14.67
CA TRP A 644 7.26 -20.38 -13.34
C TRP A 644 6.59 -21.48 -12.52
N ALA A 645 7.39 -22.31 -11.87
CA ALA A 645 6.92 -23.34 -10.97
C ALA A 645 6.28 -22.76 -9.69
N SER A 646 5.51 -23.59 -9.01
CA SER A 646 4.89 -23.25 -7.73
C SER A 646 4.59 -24.54 -6.94
N VAL A 647 4.37 -24.41 -5.66
CA VAL A 647 3.91 -25.49 -4.78
C VAL A 647 2.57 -26.10 -5.21
N ALA A 648 1.81 -25.44 -6.08
CA ALA A 648 0.61 -26.01 -6.70
C ALA A 648 0.87 -27.32 -7.48
N GLY A 649 2.10 -27.53 -7.97
CA GLY A 649 2.52 -28.77 -8.58
C GLY A 649 2.63 -29.96 -7.60
N LEU A 650 2.75 -29.69 -6.31
CA LEU A 650 2.80 -30.69 -5.25
C LEU A 650 1.41 -31.23 -4.88
N VAL A 651 0.33 -30.55 -5.29
CA VAL A 651 -1.04 -30.93 -4.94
C VAL A 651 -1.43 -32.23 -5.65
N PRO A 652 -1.91 -33.29 -4.91
CA PRO A 652 -2.29 -34.55 -5.49
C PRO A 652 -3.35 -34.45 -6.59
N ALA A 653 -3.33 -35.38 -7.54
CA ALA A 653 -4.22 -35.35 -8.70
C ALA A 653 -5.72 -35.37 -8.36
N LYS A 654 -6.09 -35.98 -7.26
CA LYS A 654 -7.48 -36.10 -6.78
C LYS A 654 -8.01 -34.80 -6.14
N THR A 655 -7.14 -33.86 -5.80
CA THR A 655 -7.48 -32.60 -5.13
C THR A 655 -7.55 -31.46 -6.14
N ALA A 656 -8.65 -30.69 -6.13
CA ALA A 656 -8.77 -29.51 -6.97
C ALA A 656 -7.78 -28.43 -6.53
N CYS A 657 -7.12 -27.79 -7.49
CA CYS A 657 -6.16 -26.73 -7.19
C CYS A 657 -6.26 -25.56 -8.17
N VAL A 658 -6.22 -24.35 -7.63
CA VAL A 658 -5.94 -23.12 -8.37
C VAL A 658 -4.74 -22.42 -7.76
N CYS A 659 -3.97 -21.73 -8.58
CA CYS A 659 -2.81 -20.95 -8.16
C CYS A 659 -2.90 -19.52 -8.71
N GLY A 660 -2.16 -18.59 -8.13
CA GLY A 660 -2.16 -17.22 -8.61
C GLY A 660 -3.37 -16.40 -8.20
N PHE A 661 -4.08 -16.81 -7.15
CA PHE A 661 -5.22 -16.07 -6.60
C PHE A 661 -4.80 -15.03 -5.56
N GLY A 662 -3.65 -14.39 -5.74
CA GLY A 662 -3.22 -13.21 -4.99
C GLY A 662 -3.56 -11.93 -5.73
N PRO A 663 -3.48 -10.76 -5.08
CA PRO A 663 -3.80 -9.48 -5.71
C PRO A 663 -2.78 -9.13 -6.80
N THR A 664 -3.22 -8.29 -7.73
CA THR A 664 -2.37 -7.81 -8.83
C THR A 664 -1.10 -7.18 -8.32
N THR A 665 0.03 -7.69 -8.80
CA THR A 665 1.37 -7.30 -8.34
C THR A 665 2.26 -7.03 -9.55
N ARG A 666 3.01 -5.94 -9.51
CA ARG A 666 4.02 -5.57 -10.52
C ARG A 666 5.44 -5.63 -9.93
N ASP A 667 6.44 -5.66 -10.80
CA ASP A 667 7.87 -5.59 -10.47
C ASP A 667 8.33 -6.58 -9.37
N ARG A 668 7.81 -7.81 -9.45
CA ARG A 668 8.01 -8.87 -8.45
C ARG A 668 9.49 -9.17 -8.22
N GLY A 669 9.88 -9.26 -6.97
CA GLY A 669 11.26 -9.58 -6.57
C GLY A 669 12.25 -8.49 -6.95
N THR A 670 11.80 -7.25 -7.11
CA THR A 670 12.63 -6.06 -7.30
C THR A 670 12.38 -5.04 -6.17
N PRO A 671 13.24 -4.03 -6.00
CA PRO A 671 13.00 -2.95 -5.04
C PRO A 671 11.73 -2.12 -5.31
N GLN A 672 11.18 -2.20 -6.52
CA GLN A 672 9.96 -1.51 -6.96
C GLN A 672 8.72 -2.38 -6.86
N GLU A 673 8.80 -3.54 -6.21
CA GLU A 673 7.65 -4.42 -6.05
C GLU A 673 6.46 -3.68 -5.45
N ALA A 674 5.31 -3.82 -6.10
CA ALA A 674 4.09 -3.15 -5.68
C ALA A 674 2.84 -4.01 -5.88
N VAL A 675 1.86 -3.86 -4.99
CA VAL A 675 0.56 -4.51 -5.05
C VAL A 675 -0.55 -3.47 -5.23
N SER A 676 -1.51 -3.77 -6.10
CA SER A 676 -2.66 -2.88 -6.34
C SER A 676 -3.56 -2.80 -5.09
N ARG A 677 -3.86 -1.59 -4.66
CA ARG A 677 -4.73 -1.30 -3.51
C ARG A 677 -6.14 -1.82 -3.72
N ILE A 678 -6.68 -1.63 -4.92
CA ILE A 678 -8.02 -2.10 -5.29
C ILE A 678 -8.05 -3.63 -5.34
N ALA A 679 -7.08 -4.25 -6.00
CA ALA A 679 -7.01 -5.70 -6.11
C ALA A 679 -6.86 -6.39 -4.75
N LEU A 680 -6.14 -5.80 -3.79
CA LEU A 680 -6.04 -6.34 -2.43
C LEU A 680 -7.42 -6.48 -1.77
N VAL A 681 -8.25 -5.45 -1.87
CA VAL A 681 -9.62 -5.45 -1.33
C VAL A 681 -10.51 -6.43 -2.09
N GLN A 682 -10.51 -6.36 -3.42
CA GLN A 682 -11.36 -7.20 -4.27
C GLN A 682 -11.08 -8.69 -4.12
N HIS A 683 -9.80 -9.09 -4.16
CA HIS A 683 -9.42 -10.49 -3.99
C HIS A 683 -9.71 -11.01 -2.56
N THR A 684 -9.55 -10.16 -1.54
CA THR A 684 -9.96 -10.51 -0.17
C THR A 684 -11.46 -10.75 -0.07
N LEU A 685 -12.26 -9.89 -0.69
CA LEU A 685 -13.71 -9.99 -0.73
C LEU A 685 -14.16 -11.26 -1.43
N ILE A 686 -13.61 -11.55 -2.62
CA ILE A 686 -13.92 -12.76 -3.38
C ILE A 686 -13.57 -14.02 -2.56
N LEU A 687 -12.42 -14.02 -1.88
CA LEU A 687 -12.02 -15.14 -1.01
C LEU A 687 -13.00 -15.35 0.14
N ALA A 688 -13.40 -14.27 0.82
CA ALA A 688 -14.33 -14.31 1.95
C ALA A 688 -15.69 -14.85 1.51
N ASP A 689 -16.27 -14.33 0.41
CA ASP A 689 -17.55 -14.77 -0.13
C ASP A 689 -17.48 -16.21 -0.65
N PHE A 690 -16.43 -16.57 -1.39
CA PHE A 690 -16.22 -17.95 -1.85
C PHE A 690 -16.19 -18.95 -0.69
N LEU A 691 -15.48 -18.64 0.39
CA LEU A 691 -15.41 -19.50 1.57
C LEU A 691 -16.76 -19.59 2.29
N ALA A 692 -17.49 -18.48 2.39
CA ALA A 692 -18.81 -18.42 3.01
C ALA A 692 -19.81 -19.35 2.33
N ARG A 693 -19.86 -19.37 1.00
CA ARG A 693 -20.76 -20.21 0.18
C ARG A 693 -20.49 -21.71 0.33
N GLN A 694 -19.33 -22.09 0.88
CA GLN A 694 -19.08 -23.53 1.14
C GLN A 694 -19.93 -24.10 2.28
N LEU A 695 -20.51 -23.24 3.12
CA LEU A 695 -21.41 -23.64 4.21
C LEU A 695 -22.86 -23.75 3.75
N GLU A 696 -23.24 -23.03 2.68
CA GLU A 696 -24.64 -23.01 2.18
C GLU A 696 -24.98 -24.26 1.33
N LYS A 697 -23.96 -24.95 0.84
CA LYS A 697 -24.11 -26.16 0.00
C LYS A 697 -24.11 -27.48 0.79
N ARG A 698 -24.13 -27.42 2.11
CA ARG A 698 -24.28 -28.54 3.03
C ARG A 698 -25.59 -28.40 3.81
#